data_60d00fa9d16de8f2cc9b41aea3904a35
#
_entry.id   60d00fa9d16de8f2cc9b41aea3904a35
#
_cell.length_a   1.000
_cell.length_b   1.000
_cell.length_c   1.000
_cell.angle_alpha   90.00
_cell.angle_beta   90.00
_cell.angle_gamma   90.00
#
_symmetry.space_group_name_H-M   'P 1'
#
loop_
_entity.id
_entity.type
_entity.pdbx_description
1 polymer ?
#
loop_
_entity_poly.entity_id
_entity_poly.type
_entity_poly.pdbx_seq_one_letter_code
_entity_poly.pdbx_strand_id
1 'polypeptide(L)'
;MKKVIPFIVAFVVSLTTVAQSTKNNTVSITYNDTTATVVVDDEIAQYITPTISGAHVSIAQSSDVATEITYTLSGTSNDGEFYMSGSYKATIELNGLTLTNQNPVYSGAAIHIENGKRIKVKVATGTTNTLVDAASGSQKGCFYVKGHPEFKEFGTLNVVGNVKHAIKAGEYISVKEATINVTSAVGDGISCNQYFLMESGSINISGTADDGLQCDIDGDASTGMTEDHEDEDTGNIYISGGNININCPGIAAKGIKAEGDIYISDEVVINVTTSGKGRWDEDDLETSAACGISADGNITISGGTIDLVATGSGGKGIKCDGILDISGGDITVATSGGLYYNNGTTENTNYTGNTDNVNNAYYSSPKGIRVGVKTQNGNSYTYSGGLIISGGKIVVTTTGTNGEGIECKNTLNISGGEVYVHAYDDGINAGQDLTITGGYVYARSTRNDGLDANGDLYIKGGLVYAIGSQTPEVALDANSEEGKHLYISGGVVIAVGGVEQGSQLSQTCYQSSSVSNDTWYSLSYGDEVIAFYVPTTGNSGGYPGFAPGGPGGGGPGGPGGPGGSSNGIFISVPSTPTLSSAVAVSGGNSIFEENCYLDAVASQGSDVALSIISGSGSGGGGDTTAITDNDMEDIKIRSINGEIIVEGCDNCEVNIFDVEGRRVNNSNLKSGVYIVKVGNYPGQKVVVIR
;
A
#
# COMPACT_ATOMS: atom_id res chain seq x y z
N MET A 1 -64.24 -43.34 -45.00
CA MET A 1 -63.57 -43.35 -43.67
C MET A 1 -62.34 -44.21 -43.74
N LYS A 2 -61.15 -43.60 -43.94
CA LYS A 2 -59.85 -44.29 -43.89
C LYS A 2 -59.20 -44.04 -42.55
N LYS A 3 -58.98 -45.08 -41.75
CA LYS A 3 -58.28 -45.03 -40.50
C LYS A 3 -56.75 -44.93 -40.76
N VAL A 4 -56.12 -43.86 -40.29
CA VAL A 4 -54.67 -43.70 -40.27
C VAL A 4 -54.21 -44.18 -38.93
N ILE A 5 -53.33 -45.18 -38.91
CA ILE A 5 -52.62 -45.71 -37.75
C ILE A 5 -51.27 -44.94 -37.63
N PRO A 6 -50.96 -44.25 -36.56
CA PRO A 6 -49.61 -43.69 -36.43
C PRO A 6 -48.61 -44.77 -35.97
N PHE A 7 -47.54 -44.92 -36.74
CA PHE A 7 -46.35 -45.71 -36.37
C PHE A 7 -45.49 -44.89 -35.43
N ILE A 8 -45.37 -45.31 -34.18
CA ILE A 8 -44.40 -44.76 -33.22
C ILE A 8 -43.09 -45.48 -33.44
N VAL A 9 -42.08 -44.78 -33.99
CA VAL A 9 -40.70 -45.24 -34.05
C VAL A 9 -40.03 -44.86 -32.74
N ALA A 10 -39.79 -45.82 -31.87
CA ALA A 10 -38.99 -45.63 -30.66
C ALA A 10 -37.52 -45.59 -31.05
N PHE A 11 -36.88 -44.44 -30.96
CA PHE A 11 -35.46 -44.27 -31.05
C PHE A 11 -34.81 -44.72 -29.72
N VAL A 12 -34.21 -45.89 -29.70
CA VAL A 12 -33.33 -46.32 -28.59
C VAL A 12 -31.99 -45.65 -28.80
N VAL A 13 -31.75 -44.56 -28.04
CA VAL A 13 -30.42 -43.97 -27.91
C VAL A 13 -29.66 -44.80 -26.88
N SER A 14 -28.77 -45.68 -27.37
CA SER A 14 -27.80 -46.32 -26.51
C SER A 14 -26.78 -45.28 -26.10
N LEU A 15 -26.87 -44.78 -24.86
CA LEU A 15 -25.78 -44.04 -24.21
C LEU A 15 -24.65 -45.08 -23.98
N THR A 16 -23.67 -45.11 -24.84
CA THR A 16 -22.33 -45.64 -24.49
C THR A 16 -21.68 -44.63 -23.56
N THR A 17 -21.76 -44.86 -22.26
CA THR A 17 -20.84 -44.24 -21.32
C THR A 17 -19.44 -44.77 -21.66
N VAL A 18 -18.65 -43.95 -22.34
CA VAL A 18 -17.20 -44.14 -22.38
C VAL A 18 -16.73 -43.93 -20.95
N ALA A 19 -16.45 -45.01 -20.23
CA ALA A 19 -15.72 -44.95 -18.99
C ALA A 19 -14.36 -44.34 -19.35
N GLN A 20 -14.16 -43.07 -18.95
CA GLN A 20 -12.86 -42.45 -19.02
C GLN A 20 -11.98 -43.25 -18.07
N SER A 21 -11.00 -43.95 -18.61
CA SER A 21 -9.96 -44.64 -17.83
C SER A 21 -9.24 -43.56 -17.04
N THR A 22 -9.67 -43.33 -15.80
CA THR A 22 -8.89 -42.56 -14.86
C THR A 22 -7.60 -43.32 -14.63
N LYS A 23 -6.47 -42.79 -15.10
CA LYS A 23 -5.17 -43.28 -14.66
C LYS A 23 -5.14 -43.07 -13.15
N ASN A 24 -5.21 -44.12 -12.40
CA ASN A 24 -5.21 -44.11 -10.97
C ASN A 24 -3.78 -43.96 -10.45
N ASN A 25 -3.18 -42.78 -10.56
CA ASN A 25 -1.89 -42.48 -9.95
C ASN A 25 -2.13 -41.91 -8.52
N THR A 26 -2.83 -42.67 -7.68
CA THR A 26 -3.26 -42.17 -6.36
C THR A 26 -2.67 -43.02 -5.23
N VAL A 27 -2.21 -42.34 -4.19
CA VAL A 27 -1.92 -42.89 -2.87
C VAL A 27 -2.95 -42.32 -1.89
N SER A 28 -3.79 -43.18 -1.35
CA SER A 28 -4.82 -42.79 -0.38
C SER A 28 -4.32 -43.04 1.04
N ILE A 29 -4.30 -41.98 1.85
CA ILE A 29 -3.92 -42.02 3.27
C ILE A 29 -5.15 -41.66 4.09
N THR A 30 -5.64 -42.61 4.90
CA THR A 30 -6.80 -42.41 5.77
C THR A 30 -6.37 -42.53 7.22
N TYR A 31 -6.54 -41.48 7.98
CA TYR A 31 -6.27 -41.41 9.40
C TYR A 31 -7.49 -41.88 10.20
N ASN A 32 -7.25 -42.72 11.21
CA ASN A 32 -8.27 -43.21 12.09
C ASN A 32 -7.73 -43.22 13.55
N ASP A 33 -7.80 -42.03 14.15
CA ASP A 33 -7.31 -41.72 15.50
C ASP A 33 -5.81 -42.08 15.66
N THR A 34 -5.49 -43.22 16.26
CA THR A 34 -4.10 -43.64 16.54
C THR A 34 -3.45 -44.43 15.41
N THR A 35 -4.11 -44.63 14.30
CA THR A 35 -3.64 -45.44 13.19
C THR A 35 -3.85 -44.72 11.84
N ALA A 36 -3.08 -45.09 10.84
CA ALA A 36 -3.32 -44.69 9.48
C ALA A 36 -3.30 -45.92 8.53
N THR A 37 -4.09 -45.82 7.48
CA THR A 37 -4.08 -46.82 6.37
C THR A 37 -3.57 -46.14 5.12
N VAL A 38 -2.62 -46.75 4.45
CA VAL A 38 -2.08 -46.30 3.18
C VAL A 38 -2.44 -47.33 2.08
N VAL A 39 -3.12 -46.87 1.05
CA VAL A 39 -3.46 -47.66 -0.11
C VAL A 39 -2.76 -47.04 -1.33
N VAL A 40 -1.91 -47.81 -1.99
CA VAL A 40 -1.16 -47.38 -3.16
C VAL A 40 -1.75 -48.08 -4.38
N ASP A 41 -2.03 -47.33 -5.43
CA ASP A 41 -2.47 -47.89 -6.69
C ASP A 41 -1.42 -48.83 -7.30
N ASP A 42 -1.84 -49.96 -7.83
CA ASP A 42 -0.95 -50.98 -8.38
C ASP A 42 0.00 -50.45 -9.50
N GLU A 43 -0.48 -49.49 -10.29
CA GLU A 43 0.30 -48.93 -11.41
C GLU A 43 1.53 -48.11 -10.92
N ILE A 44 1.48 -47.58 -9.71
CA ILE A 44 2.54 -46.73 -9.12
C ILE A 44 3.24 -47.38 -7.93
N ALA A 45 2.80 -48.56 -7.49
CA ALA A 45 3.30 -49.21 -6.28
C ALA A 45 4.83 -49.41 -6.26
N GLN A 46 5.45 -49.62 -7.42
CA GLN A 46 6.91 -49.74 -7.54
C GLN A 46 7.68 -48.46 -7.23
N TYR A 47 7.01 -47.28 -7.23
CA TYR A 47 7.62 -45.98 -7.00
C TYR A 47 7.39 -45.43 -5.59
N ILE A 48 6.55 -46.10 -4.79
CA ILE A 48 6.10 -45.61 -3.49
C ILE A 48 6.50 -46.56 -2.40
N THR A 49 7.24 -46.05 -1.42
CA THR A 49 7.61 -46.81 -0.23
C THR A 49 6.97 -46.13 1.00
N PRO A 50 5.84 -46.67 1.52
CA PRO A 50 5.25 -46.18 2.74
C PRO A 50 5.92 -46.76 3.98
N THR A 51 6.06 -45.93 5.03
CA THR A 51 6.43 -46.37 6.37
C THR A 51 5.38 -45.82 7.32
N ILE A 52 4.79 -46.68 8.15
CA ILE A 52 3.67 -46.34 9.03
C ILE A 52 4.02 -46.72 10.47
N SER A 53 3.90 -45.76 11.38
CA SER A 53 4.04 -45.96 12.83
C SER A 53 2.84 -45.33 13.54
N GLY A 54 1.83 -46.14 13.81
CA GLY A 54 0.56 -45.61 14.31
C GLY A 54 -0.14 -44.72 13.28
N ALA A 55 -0.35 -43.46 13.62
CA ALA A 55 -0.85 -42.43 12.69
C ALA A 55 0.25 -41.55 12.10
N HIS A 56 1.53 -41.88 12.29
CA HIS A 56 2.65 -41.19 11.66
C HIS A 56 3.01 -41.89 10.35
N VAL A 57 2.82 -41.23 9.23
CA VAL A 57 3.01 -41.76 7.89
C VAL A 57 4.16 -41.07 7.21
N SER A 58 5.10 -41.85 6.70
CA SER A 58 6.15 -41.36 5.79
C SER A 58 6.02 -42.05 4.42
N ILE A 59 6.13 -41.27 3.36
CA ILE A 59 6.14 -41.73 2.00
C ILE A 59 7.48 -41.35 1.35
N ALA A 60 8.25 -42.32 0.89
CA ALA A 60 9.38 -42.07 0.02
C ALA A 60 8.98 -42.32 -1.44
N GLN A 61 9.05 -41.28 -2.27
CA GLN A 61 8.83 -41.33 -3.70
C GLN A 61 10.17 -41.65 -4.40
N SER A 62 10.20 -42.67 -5.25
CA SER A 62 11.40 -43.00 -6.03
C SER A 62 11.81 -41.89 -6.99
N SER A 63 13.10 -41.72 -7.24
CA SER A 63 13.63 -40.81 -8.26
C SER A 63 13.22 -41.17 -9.69
N ASP A 64 12.77 -42.42 -9.92
CA ASP A 64 12.36 -42.91 -11.26
C ASP A 64 10.91 -42.52 -11.61
N VAL A 65 10.21 -41.79 -10.71
CA VAL A 65 8.87 -41.28 -11.00
C VAL A 65 8.92 -40.29 -12.15
N ALA A 66 8.10 -40.52 -13.16
CA ALA A 66 7.96 -39.69 -14.35
C ALA A 66 6.50 -39.21 -14.58
N THR A 67 5.64 -39.39 -13.59
CA THR A 67 4.23 -39.00 -13.63
C THR A 67 3.83 -38.32 -12.32
N GLU A 68 2.96 -37.32 -12.38
CA GLU A 68 2.44 -36.64 -11.19
C GLU A 68 1.53 -37.59 -10.39
N ILE A 69 1.85 -37.82 -9.12
CA ILE A 69 1.12 -38.69 -8.22
C ILE A 69 0.29 -37.84 -7.29
N THR A 70 -0.97 -38.24 -7.07
CA THR A 70 -1.90 -37.61 -6.12
C THR A 70 -1.88 -38.35 -4.78
N TYR A 71 -1.59 -37.66 -3.71
CA TYR A 71 -1.65 -38.13 -2.34
C TYR A 71 -2.92 -37.57 -1.70
N THR A 72 -3.96 -38.38 -1.55
CA THR A 72 -5.22 -37.97 -0.92
C THR A 72 -5.16 -38.26 0.57
N LEU A 73 -5.22 -37.22 1.40
CA LEU A 73 -5.19 -37.29 2.84
C LEU A 73 -6.58 -37.02 3.40
N SER A 74 -7.09 -37.92 4.26
CA SER A 74 -8.42 -37.84 4.82
C SER A 74 -8.49 -38.43 6.23
N GLY A 75 -9.60 -38.18 6.96
CA GLY A 75 -9.86 -38.73 8.29
C GLY A 75 -9.26 -37.87 9.40
N THR A 76 -9.16 -38.44 10.60
CA THR A 76 -8.80 -37.71 11.81
C THR A 76 -7.76 -38.45 12.63
N SER A 77 -6.73 -37.71 13.10
CA SER A 77 -5.83 -38.18 14.15
C SER A 77 -5.51 -37.06 15.13
N ASN A 78 -5.50 -37.38 16.42
CA ASN A 78 -5.07 -36.48 17.49
C ASN A 78 -3.57 -36.59 17.79
N ASP A 79 -2.87 -37.56 17.20
CA ASP A 79 -1.41 -37.70 17.27
C ASP A 79 -0.90 -38.41 16.01
N GLY A 80 -0.65 -37.63 14.97
CA GLY A 80 -0.20 -38.14 13.69
C GLY A 80 0.47 -37.06 12.85
N GLU A 81 1.21 -37.48 11.84
CA GLU A 81 1.88 -36.60 10.89
C GLU A 81 1.97 -37.25 9.50
N PHE A 82 2.11 -36.41 8.49
CA PHE A 82 2.40 -36.82 7.15
C PHE A 82 3.76 -36.26 6.71
N TYR A 83 4.71 -37.13 6.41
CA TYR A 83 6.01 -36.81 5.86
C TYR A 83 6.14 -37.39 4.46
N MET A 84 6.59 -36.61 3.51
CA MET A 84 6.84 -37.06 2.13
C MET A 84 8.19 -36.58 1.63
N SER A 85 8.99 -37.47 1.09
CA SER A 85 10.19 -37.13 0.33
C SER A 85 10.06 -37.55 -1.13
N GLY A 86 10.59 -36.74 -2.06
CA GLY A 86 10.54 -37.00 -3.48
C GLY A 86 11.29 -35.98 -4.31
N SER A 87 11.33 -36.20 -5.62
CA SER A 87 12.02 -35.33 -6.57
C SER A 87 11.21 -35.01 -7.83
N TYR A 88 9.94 -35.39 -7.86
CA TYR A 88 9.01 -35.09 -8.95
C TYR A 88 7.80 -34.34 -8.43
N LYS A 89 7.20 -33.47 -9.28
CA LYS A 89 5.99 -32.73 -8.92
C LYS A 89 4.88 -33.67 -8.46
N ALA A 90 4.09 -33.23 -7.49
CA ALA A 90 3.05 -34.02 -6.86
C ALA A 90 1.80 -33.21 -6.58
N THR A 91 0.68 -33.90 -6.37
CA THR A 91 -0.55 -33.31 -5.86
C THR A 91 -0.82 -33.83 -4.45
N ILE A 92 -1.04 -32.95 -3.50
CA ILE A 92 -1.56 -33.25 -2.17
C ILE A 92 -3.04 -32.84 -2.17
N GLU A 93 -3.94 -33.79 -1.98
CA GLU A 93 -5.38 -33.52 -1.87
C GLU A 93 -5.81 -33.65 -0.41
N LEU A 94 -6.24 -32.54 0.18
CA LEU A 94 -6.79 -32.51 1.53
C LEU A 94 -8.30 -32.69 1.46
N ASN A 95 -8.77 -33.86 1.89
CA ASN A 95 -10.15 -34.28 1.71
C ASN A 95 -10.81 -34.62 3.05
N GLY A 96 -11.11 -33.59 3.85
CA GLY A 96 -11.69 -33.73 5.18
C GLY A 96 -10.68 -34.26 6.21
N LEU A 97 -9.45 -33.75 6.17
CA LEU A 97 -8.37 -34.14 7.07
C LEU A 97 -8.39 -33.30 8.35
N THR A 98 -8.34 -33.98 9.51
CA THR A 98 -7.98 -33.35 10.78
C THR A 98 -6.75 -34.05 11.34
N LEU A 99 -5.62 -33.33 11.37
CA LEU A 99 -4.34 -33.89 11.77
C LEU A 99 -3.65 -33.02 12.80
N THR A 100 -3.57 -33.54 14.02
CA THR A 100 -2.79 -32.95 15.11
C THR A 100 -1.58 -33.81 15.37
N ASN A 101 -0.41 -33.21 15.50
CA ASN A 101 0.82 -33.89 15.90
C ASN A 101 1.14 -33.49 17.35
N GLN A 102 1.28 -34.46 18.23
CA GLN A 102 1.63 -34.22 19.66
C GLN A 102 2.96 -34.84 20.02
N ASN A 103 3.26 -36.04 19.50
CA ASN A 103 4.46 -36.80 19.79
C ASN A 103 5.20 -37.10 18.46
N PRO A 104 6.01 -36.18 17.95
CA PRO A 104 6.59 -36.28 16.62
C PRO A 104 7.47 -37.51 16.45
N VAL A 105 7.27 -38.24 15.35
CA VAL A 105 8.13 -39.34 14.91
C VAL A 105 9.15 -38.86 13.88
N TYR A 106 8.76 -37.87 13.05
CA TYR A 106 9.64 -37.29 12.04
C TYR A 106 10.05 -35.86 12.43
N SER A 107 9.39 -34.84 11.89
CA SER A 107 9.80 -33.44 12.09
C SER A 107 8.90 -32.64 13.03
N GLY A 108 7.74 -33.18 13.34
CA GLY A 108 6.76 -32.52 14.19
C GLY A 108 5.77 -31.61 13.44
N ALA A 109 5.98 -31.31 12.17
CA ALA A 109 4.96 -30.70 11.32
C ALA A 109 3.73 -31.63 11.23
N ALA A 110 2.55 -31.07 11.02
CA ALA A 110 1.40 -31.89 10.65
C ALA A 110 1.56 -32.46 9.23
N ILE A 111 2.04 -31.62 8.30
CA ILE A 111 2.42 -32.02 6.93
C ILE A 111 3.80 -31.48 6.61
N HIS A 112 4.74 -32.38 6.25
CA HIS A 112 6.09 -32.05 5.81
C HIS A 112 6.37 -32.64 4.44
N ILE A 113 6.56 -31.80 3.44
CA ILE A 113 6.90 -32.20 2.07
C ILE A 113 8.36 -31.82 1.78
N GLU A 114 9.27 -32.79 1.91
CA GLU A 114 10.69 -32.68 1.54
C GLU A 114 10.86 -32.97 0.03
N ASN A 115 10.33 -32.05 -0.77
CA ASN A 115 10.35 -32.09 -2.22
C ASN A 115 10.43 -30.67 -2.78
N GLY A 116 11.55 -30.33 -3.42
CA GLY A 116 11.82 -29.02 -4.01
C GLY A 116 11.17 -28.80 -5.38
N LYS A 117 10.03 -29.42 -5.65
CA LYS A 117 9.28 -29.26 -6.90
C LYS A 117 7.90 -28.67 -6.61
N ARG A 118 7.18 -28.32 -7.69
CA ARG A 118 5.80 -27.88 -7.60
C ARG A 118 4.93 -28.91 -6.89
N ILE A 119 4.26 -28.49 -5.84
CA ILE A 119 3.28 -29.26 -5.09
C ILE A 119 1.90 -28.60 -5.25
N LYS A 120 1.05 -29.18 -6.08
CA LYS A 120 -0.33 -28.76 -6.14
C LYS A 120 -1.04 -29.18 -4.85
N VAL A 121 -1.60 -28.22 -4.11
CA VAL A 121 -2.37 -28.48 -2.89
C VAL A 121 -3.84 -28.25 -3.20
N LYS A 122 -4.58 -29.34 -3.40
CA LYS A 122 -6.02 -29.31 -3.57
C LYS A 122 -6.69 -29.33 -2.21
N VAL A 123 -7.34 -28.24 -1.85
CA VAL A 123 -8.23 -28.19 -0.69
C VAL A 123 -9.61 -28.59 -1.21
N ALA A 124 -9.96 -29.88 -1.10
CA ALA A 124 -11.11 -30.44 -1.81
C ALA A 124 -12.39 -29.65 -1.53
N THR A 125 -13.10 -29.30 -2.58
CA THR A 125 -14.28 -28.44 -2.53
C THR A 125 -15.32 -28.93 -1.53
N GLY A 126 -15.78 -28.03 -0.66
CA GLY A 126 -16.77 -28.32 0.37
C GLY A 126 -16.25 -29.08 1.58
N THR A 127 -14.94 -29.35 1.66
CA THR A 127 -14.32 -29.97 2.84
C THR A 127 -13.71 -28.91 3.76
N THR A 128 -13.59 -29.27 5.04
CA THR A 128 -12.82 -28.53 6.03
C THR A 128 -11.66 -29.40 6.50
N ASN A 129 -10.46 -28.87 6.46
CA ASN A 129 -9.23 -29.52 6.85
C ASN A 129 -8.58 -28.75 8.00
N THR A 130 -7.98 -29.44 8.96
CA THR A 130 -7.36 -28.81 10.13
C THR A 130 -6.00 -29.44 10.41
N LEU A 131 -4.97 -28.60 10.54
CA LEU A 131 -3.60 -29.00 10.78
C LEU A 131 -3.06 -28.30 12.03
N VAL A 132 -2.44 -29.07 12.92
CA VAL A 132 -1.80 -28.58 14.14
C VAL A 132 -0.47 -29.30 14.31
N ASP A 133 0.63 -28.59 14.38
CA ASP A 133 1.96 -29.15 14.60
C ASP A 133 2.28 -29.39 16.08
N ALA A 134 3.29 -30.20 16.33
CA ALA A 134 3.80 -30.48 17.67
C ALA A 134 4.70 -29.34 18.16
N ALA A 135 4.39 -28.72 19.29
CA ALA A 135 5.21 -27.67 19.89
C ALA A 135 6.66 -28.14 20.22
N SER A 136 6.89 -29.45 20.35
CA SER A 136 8.22 -30.06 20.52
C SER A 136 8.90 -30.40 19.19
N GLY A 137 8.28 -30.10 18.04
CA GLY A 137 8.81 -30.37 16.72
C GLY A 137 10.06 -29.54 16.37
N SER A 138 10.75 -29.95 15.34
CA SER A 138 11.92 -29.24 14.79
C SER A 138 11.64 -28.48 13.50
N GLN A 139 10.53 -28.80 12.81
CA GLN A 139 10.15 -28.14 11.56
C GLN A 139 9.48 -26.80 11.86
N LYS A 140 9.93 -25.77 11.15
CA LYS A 140 9.47 -24.38 11.35
C LYS A 140 8.09 -24.07 10.74
N GLY A 141 7.48 -24.99 10.02
CA GLY A 141 6.13 -24.84 9.44
C GLY A 141 5.21 -25.99 9.85
N CYS A 142 3.99 -25.69 10.29
CA CYS A 142 2.98 -26.73 10.52
C CYS A 142 2.61 -27.44 9.21
N PHE A 143 2.40 -26.67 8.15
CA PHE A 143 2.39 -27.15 6.78
C PHE A 143 3.66 -26.66 6.09
N TYR A 144 4.63 -27.53 5.95
CA TYR A 144 5.91 -27.21 5.33
C TYR A 144 6.04 -27.86 3.96
N VAL A 145 6.48 -27.09 2.97
CA VAL A 145 6.85 -27.54 1.64
C VAL A 145 8.22 -26.98 1.29
N LYS A 146 9.19 -27.83 0.97
CA LYS A 146 10.52 -27.40 0.60
C LYS A 146 10.55 -26.64 -0.73
N GLY A 147 9.73 -27.07 -1.70
CA GLY A 147 9.50 -26.38 -2.96
C GLY A 147 8.34 -25.37 -2.85
N HIS A 148 7.51 -25.34 -3.88
CA HIS A 148 6.46 -24.35 -4.04
C HIS A 148 5.05 -24.97 -4.02
N PRO A 149 4.23 -24.68 -2.98
CA PRO A 149 2.84 -25.11 -2.93
C PRO A 149 1.91 -24.17 -3.70
N GLU A 150 1.05 -24.76 -4.53
CA GLU A 150 -0.06 -24.08 -5.21
C GLU A 150 -1.39 -24.52 -4.62
N PHE A 151 -2.02 -23.67 -3.80
CA PHE A 151 -3.33 -23.94 -3.18
C PHE A 151 -4.47 -23.69 -4.15
N LYS A 152 -5.34 -24.70 -4.32
CA LYS A 152 -6.45 -24.68 -5.30
C LYS A 152 -7.70 -25.34 -4.73
N GLU A 153 -8.82 -25.08 -5.38
CA GLU A 153 -10.18 -25.56 -5.09
C GLU A 153 -10.84 -24.90 -3.85
N PHE A 154 -12.16 -24.94 -3.80
CA PHE A 154 -13.01 -24.18 -2.87
C PHE A 154 -13.23 -24.89 -1.51
N GLY A 155 -12.21 -25.50 -0.96
CA GLY A 155 -12.24 -26.03 0.40
C GLY A 155 -11.65 -25.07 1.42
N THR A 156 -11.71 -25.47 2.69
CA THR A 156 -11.17 -24.72 3.84
C THR A 156 -10.01 -25.46 4.47
N LEU A 157 -8.90 -24.75 4.70
CA LEU A 157 -7.73 -25.24 5.43
C LEU A 157 -7.50 -24.37 6.67
N ASN A 158 -7.63 -24.96 7.87
CA ASN A 158 -7.31 -24.33 9.14
C ASN A 158 -5.92 -24.79 9.60
N VAL A 159 -5.05 -23.87 10.02
CA VAL A 159 -3.68 -24.17 10.43
C VAL A 159 -3.32 -23.48 11.74
N VAL A 160 -2.64 -24.22 12.62
CA VAL A 160 -2.05 -23.71 13.87
C VAL A 160 -0.56 -24.02 13.87
N GLY A 161 0.28 -22.99 13.95
CA GLY A 161 1.75 -23.11 14.01
C GLY A 161 2.28 -22.95 15.42
N ASN A 162 2.57 -24.07 16.10
CA ASN A 162 3.06 -24.05 17.49
C ASN A 162 4.59 -23.96 17.60
N VAL A 163 5.34 -24.29 16.54
CA VAL A 163 6.80 -24.20 16.54
C VAL A 163 7.26 -22.83 16.04
N LYS A 164 6.78 -22.42 14.85
CA LYS A 164 7.09 -21.12 14.27
C LYS A 164 5.96 -20.66 13.33
N HIS A 165 6.03 -20.95 12.05
CA HIS A 165 5.04 -20.51 11.04
C HIS A 165 3.88 -21.49 10.94
N ALA A 166 2.68 -21.02 10.58
CA ALA A 166 1.59 -21.93 10.25
C ALA A 166 1.83 -22.60 8.89
N ILE A 167 2.12 -21.83 7.85
CA ILE A 167 2.50 -22.34 6.52
C ILE A 167 3.88 -21.80 6.16
N LYS A 168 4.80 -22.69 5.76
CA LYS A 168 6.13 -22.31 5.26
C LYS A 168 6.44 -23.01 3.97
N ALA A 169 6.80 -22.26 2.92
CA ALA A 169 7.41 -22.77 1.71
C ALA A 169 8.89 -22.39 1.62
N GLY A 170 9.70 -23.26 1.02
CA GLY A 170 11.09 -22.94 0.71
C GLY A 170 11.22 -22.09 -0.54
N GLU A 171 10.23 -22.14 -1.41
CA GLU A 171 10.13 -21.36 -2.64
C GLU A 171 8.84 -20.54 -2.62
N TYR A 172 8.19 -20.26 -3.75
CA TYR A 172 6.99 -19.45 -3.83
C TYR A 172 5.73 -20.14 -3.25
N ILE A 173 4.72 -19.30 -2.95
CA ILE A 173 3.34 -19.76 -2.65
C ILE A 173 2.38 -19.12 -3.65
N SER A 174 1.49 -19.94 -4.22
CA SER A 174 0.36 -19.46 -5.02
C SER A 174 -0.98 -19.87 -4.40
N VAL A 175 -1.94 -18.93 -4.36
CA VAL A 175 -3.29 -19.18 -3.81
C VAL A 175 -4.36 -18.82 -4.84
N LYS A 176 -5.23 -19.80 -5.11
CA LYS A 176 -6.36 -19.65 -6.01
C LYS A 176 -7.57 -20.45 -5.51
N GLU A 177 -8.68 -19.76 -5.27
CA GLU A 177 -9.97 -20.33 -4.85
C GLU A 177 -10.02 -20.86 -3.41
N ALA A 178 -8.92 -21.31 -2.81
CA ALA A 178 -8.89 -21.90 -1.48
C ALA A 178 -9.18 -20.86 -0.37
N THR A 179 -9.76 -21.34 0.73
CA THR A 179 -9.86 -20.60 1.98
C THR A 179 -8.82 -21.11 2.97
N ILE A 180 -7.88 -20.25 3.35
CA ILE A 180 -6.81 -20.55 4.30
C ILE A 180 -7.03 -19.73 5.57
N ASN A 181 -7.17 -20.41 6.70
CA ASN A 181 -7.35 -19.80 8.01
C ASN A 181 -6.15 -20.17 8.91
N VAL A 182 -5.39 -19.17 9.34
CA VAL A 182 -4.39 -19.30 10.40
C VAL A 182 -4.98 -18.72 11.67
N THR A 183 -5.21 -19.56 12.67
CA THR A 183 -5.82 -19.14 13.94
C THR A 183 -4.80 -18.75 15.00
N SER A 184 -3.57 -19.24 14.89
CA SER A 184 -2.41 -18.75 15.65
C SER A 184 -1.11 -19.26 15.01
N ALA A 185 -0.03 -18.50 15.19
CA ALA A 185 1.33 -18.93 14.89
C ALA A 185 2.32 -18.27 15.86
N VAL A 186 3.36 -19.01 16.26
CA VAL A 186 4.46 -18.49 17.09
C VAL A 186 5.38 -17.56 16.28
N GLY A 187 5.43 -17.74 14.97
CA GLY A 187 6.05 -16.84 13.99
C GLY A 187 4.99 -16.28 13.06
N ASP A 188 5.27 -16.31 11.76
CA ASP A 188 4.38 -15.78 10.72
C ASP A 188 3.19 -16.70 10.47
N GLY A 189 2.11 -16.12 9.98
CA GLY A 189 0.98 -16.89 9.49
C GLY A 189 1.35 -17.68 8.24
N ILE A 190 1.82 -17.00 7.21
CA ILE A 190 2.30 -17.56 5.95
C ILE A 190 3.67 -16.97 5.68
N SER A 191 4.66 -17.85 5.42
CA SER A 191 6.02 -17.44 5.09
C SER A 191 6.49 -18.20 3.87
N CYS A 192 6.97 -17.49 2.86
CA CYS A 192 7.60 -18.06 1.67
C CYS A 192 8.86 -17.29 1.30
N ASN A 193 9.62 -17.90 0.42
CA ASN A 193 10.74 -17.25 -0.24
C ASN A 193 10.37 -17.06 -1.73
N GLN A 194 11.20 -16.39 -2.51
CA GLN A 194 11.04 -16.10 -3.93
C GLN A 194 9.89 -15.13 -4.22
N TYR A 195 8.64 -15.56 -4.26
CA TYR A 195 7.48 -14.67 -4.42
C TYR A 195 6.20 -15.26 -3.82
N PHE A 196 5.22 -14.41 -3.62
CA PHE A 196 3.85 -14.79 -3.23
C PHE A 196 2.86 -14.30 -4.29
N LEU A 197 1.93 -15.18 -4.72
CA LEU A 197 0.90 -14.85 -5.70
C LEU A 197 -0.49 -15.23 -5.18
N MET A 198 -1.43 -14.27 -5.17
CA MET A 198 -2.85 -14.52 -4.90
C MET A 198 -3.73 -13.97 -6.02
N GLU A 199 -4.44 -14.87 -6.69
CA GLU A 199 -5.38 -14.52 -7.77
C GLU A 199 -6.84 -14.53 -7.31
N SER A 200 -7.16 -15.31 -6.28
CA SER A 200 -8.53 -15.43 -5.73
C SER A 200 -8.53 -16.26 -4.44
N GLY A 201 -9.71 -16.44 -3.83
CA GLY A 201 -9.87 -17.20 -2.60
C GLY A 201 -9.89 -16.31 -1.37
N SER A 202 -9.56 -16.88 -0.20
CA SER A 202 -9.59 -16.12 1.06
C SER A 202 -8.44 -16.53 1.98
N ILE A 203 -7.75 -15.56 2.54
CA ILE A 203 -6.72 -15.74 3.58
C ILE A 203 -7.17 -14.99 4.82
N ASN A 204 -7.33 -15.73 5.92
CA ASN A 204 -7.69 -15.17 7.23
C ASN A 204 -6.61 -15.55 8.24
N ILE A 205 -5.89 -14.58 8.75
CA ILE A 205 -4.79 -14.78 9.70
C ILE A 205 -5.09 -14.04 10.98
N SER A 206 -4.96 -14.73 12.11
CA SER A 206 -5.14 -14.12 13.43
C SER A 206 -4.15 -14.70 14.43
N GLY A 207 -3.76 -13.88 15.42
CA GLY A 207 -2.95 -14.34 16.56
C GLY A 207 -1.52 -14.77 16.20
N THR A 208 -0.89 -14.15 15.22
CA THR A 208 0.55 -14.35 14.93
C THR A 208 1.40 -13.55 15.90
N ALA A 209 2.53 -14.11 16.33
CA ALA A 209 3.49 -13.39 17.17
C ALA A 209 4.51 -12.60 16.33
N ASP A 210 4.61 -12.89 15.04
CA ASP A 210 5.37 -12.17 14.03
C ASP A 210 4.45 -11.78 12.87
N ASP A 211 4.94 -11.75 11.63
CA ASP A 211 4.23 -11.20 10.49
C ASP A 211 3.00 -12.05 10.07
N GLY A 212 2.01 -11.44 9.45
CA GLY A 212 0.86 -12.16 8.92
C GLY A 212 1.24 -12.97 7.68
N LEU A 213 1.68 -12.28 6.64
CA LEU A 213 2.18 -12.83 5.40
C LEU A 213 3.54 -12.22 5.09
N GLN A 214 4.58 -13.05 4.98
CA GLN A 214 5.95 -12.64 4.69
C GLN A 214 6.47 -13.33 3.44
N CYS A 215 7.15 -12.59 2.57
CA CYS A 215 7.88 -13.10 1.43
C CYS A 215 9.31 -12.54 1.43
N ASP A 216 10.28 -13.46 1.47
CA ASP A 216 11.71 -13.15 1.49
C ASP A 216 12.36 -13.53 0.15
N ILE A 217 13.57 -13.04 -0.10
CA ILE A 217 14.45 -13.48 -1.18
C ILE A 217 15.15 -14.76 -0.71
N ASP A 218 15.21 -15.79 -1.56
CA ASP A 218 15.91 -17.05 -1.24
C ASP A 218 17.44 -16.89 -1.36
N GLY A 219 17.86 -16.01 -2.24
CA GLY A 219 19.27 -15.74 -2.51
C GLY A 219 19.90 -16.70 -3.51
N ASP A 220 19.09 -17.56 -4.13
CA ASP A 220 19.53 -18.39 -5.25
C ASP A 220 19.69 -17.54 -6.52
N ALA A 221 20.56 -17.96 -7.41
CA ALA A 221 20.80 -17.27 -8.69
C ALA A 221 19.60 -17.46 -9.62
N SER A 222 18.57 -16.67 -9.39
CA SER A 222 17.36 -16.67 -10.19
C SER A 222 17.27 -15.43 -11.06
N THR A 223 16.31 -15.41 -11.95
CA THR A 223 15.94 -14.23 -12.73
C THR A 223 15.14 -13.25 -11.87
N GLY A 224 15.12 -11.99 -12.25
CA GLY A 224 14.17 -11.04 -11.73
C GLY A 224 12.74 -11.36 -12.17
N MET A 225 11.81 -10.46 -11.90
CA MET A 225 10.41 -10.59 -12.28
C MET A 225 10.24 -10.90 -13.77
N THR A 226 9.47 -11.95 -14.08
CA THR A 226 9.07 -12.35 -15.42
C THR A 226 7.54 -12.40 -15.52
N GLU A 227 6.99 -12.31 -16.73
CA GLU A 227 5.52 -12.29 -16.94
C GLU A 227 4.83 -13.59 -16.45
N ASP A 228 5.52 -14.72 -16.50
CA ASP A 228 5.02 -16.02 -16.05
C ASP A 228 5.56 -16.45 -14.68
N HIS A 229 6.36 -15.62 -14.02
CA HIS A 229 7.00 -15.85 -12.74
C HIS A 229 7.89 -17.12 -12.67
N GLU A 230 8.32 -17.67 -13.81
CA GLU A 230 9.25 -18.80 -13.82
C GLU A 230 10.63 -18.37 -13.32
N ASP A 231 11.22 -19.15 -12.41
CA ASP A 231 12.55 -18.93 -11.81
C ASP A 231 12.71 -17.54 -11.12
N GLU A 232 11.61 -16.92 -10.71
CA GLU A 232 11.64 -15.64 -10.01
C GLU A 232 12.09 -15.79 -8.55
N ASP A 233 13.05 -14.97 -8.12
CA ASP A 233 13.50 -14.84 -6.72
C ASP A 233 13.67 -13.36 -6.38
N THR A 234 12.55 -12.68 -6.22
CA THR A 234 12.49 -11.22 -6.03
C THR A 234 12.00 -10.81 -4.65
N GLY A 235 11.45 -11.73 -3.85
CA GLY A 235 10.77 -11.40 -2.61
C GLY A 235 9.45 -10.65 -2.84
N ASN A 236 8.91 -10.68 -4.06
CA ASN A 236 7.72 -9.91 -4.43
C ASN A 236 6.42 -10.54 -3.93
N ILE A 237 5.42 -9.68 -3.71
CA ILE A 237 4.04 -10.09 -3.40
C ILE A 237 3.11 -9.54 -4.48
N TYR A 238 2.35 -10.44 -5.11
CA TYR A 238 1.36 -10.13 -6.14
C TYR A 238 -0.04 -10.51 -5.64
N ILE A 239 -0.93 -9.53 -5.56
CA ILE A 239 -2.33 -9.71 -5.12
C ILE A 239 -3.24 -9.09 -6.16
N SER A 240 -3.91 -9.93 -6.96
CA SER A 240 -4.80 -9.49 -8.02
C SER A 240 -6.27 -9.87 -7.78
N GLY A 241 -6.60 -10.52 -6.67
CA GLY A 241 -7.99 -10.84 -6.34
C GLY A 241 -8.14 -11.60 -5.03
N GLY A 242 -9.40 -11.78 -4.60
CA GLY A 242 -9.75 -12.46 -3.36
C GLY A 242 -9.81 -11.56 -2.13
N ASN A 243 -9.84 -12.18 -0.95
CA ASN A 243 -10.00 -11.49 0.33
C ASN A 243 -8.86 -11.85 1.28
N ILE A 244 -8.20 -10.84 1.85
CA ILE A 244 -7.15 -11.00 2.86
C ILE A 244 -7.60 -10.28 4.13
N ASN A 245 -7.71 -11.02 5.24
CA ASN A 245 -8.02 -10.48 6.56
C ASN A 245 -6.92 -10.89 7.54
N ILE A 246 -6.19 -9.92 8.06
CA ILE A 246 -5.04 -10.16 8.93
C ILE A 246 -5.19 -9.37 10.23
N ASN A 247 -5.00 -10.07 11.36
CA ASN A 247 -4.90 -9.45 12.67
C ASN A 247 -3.59 -9.91 13.33
N CYS A 248 -2.58 -9.04 13.33
CA CYS A 248 -1.26 -9.28 13.89
C CYS A 248 -1.05 -8.49 15.18
N PRO A 249 -1.20 -9.11 16.37
CA PRO A 249 -0.92 -8.46 17.63
C PRO A 249 0.57 -8.47 18.03
N GLY A 250 1.41 -9.12 17.25
CA GLY A 250 2.84 -9.30 17.54
C GLY A 250 3.61 -7.99 17.64
N ILE A 251 4.69 -7.99 18.44
CA ILE A 251 5.57 -6.82 18.60
C ILE A 251 6.31 -6.56 17.30
N ALA A 252 6.21 -5.36 16.78
CA ALA A 252 6.76 -4.92 15.49
C ALA A 252 6.32 -5.75 14.27
N ALA A 253 5.24 -6.53 14.40
CA ALA A 253 4.72 -7.39 13.34
C ALA A 253 4.12 -6.59 12.17
N LYS A 254 4.30 -7.08 10.95
CA LYS A 254 3.68 -6.53 9.74
C LYS A 254 2.53 -7.44 9.29
N GLY A 255 1.43 -6.83 8.84
CA GLY A 255 0.35 -7.61 8.25
C GLY A 255 0.80 -8.32 6.98
N ILE A 256 1.30 -7.55 6.03
CA ILE A 256 1.89 -8.03 4.77
C ILE A 256 3.28 -7.43 4.67
N LYS A 257 4.30 -8.28 4.47
CA LYS A 257 5.71 -7.88 4.36
C LYS A 257 6.36 -8.52 3.15
N ALA A 258 6.97 -7.70 2.30
CA ALA A 258 7.81 -8.12 1.19
C ALA A 258 9.23 -7.61 1.36
N GLU A 259 10.22 -8.46 1.11
CA GLU A 259 11.61 -8.03 0.94
C GLU A 259 11.81 -7.37 -0.43
N GLY A 260 11.00 -7.75 -1.42
CA GLY A 260 10.89 -7.12 -2.73
C GLY A 260 9.76 -6.10 -2.82
N ASP A 261 9.09 -6.08 -3.98
CA ASP A 261 7.98 -5.19 -4.33
C ASP A 261 6.62 -5.79 -3.96
N ILE A 262 5.61 -4.93 -3.77
CA ILE A 262 4.21 -5.34 -3.60
C ILE A 262 3.36 -4.76 -4.72
N TYR A 263 2.56 -5.62 -5.38
CA TYR A 263 1.63 -5.25 -6.43
C TYR A 263 0.20 -5.62 -6.02
N ILE A 264 -0.67 -4.61 -5.94
CA ILE A 264 -2.09 -4.77 -5.62
C ILE A 264 -2.91 -4.20 -6.76
N SER A 265 -3.79 -5.05 -7.34
CA SER A 265 -4.60 -4.67 -8.49
C SER A 265 -6.01 -5.26 -8.39
N ASP A 266 -6.87 -4.89 -9.35
CA ASP A 266 -8.20 -5.44 -9.56
C ASP A 266 -9.15 -5.32 -8.35
N GLU A 267 -10.07 -6.27 -8.20
CA GLU A 267 -11.11 -6.26 -7.16
C GLU A 267 -10.68 -7.05 -5.91
N VAL A 268 -9.53 -6.75 -5.34
CA VAL A 268 -9.08 -7.37 -4.08
C VAL A 268 -9.66 -6.63 -2.87
N VAL A 269 -9.90 -7.35 -1.76
CA VAL A 269 -10.25 -6.77 -0.46
C VAL A 269 -9.17 -7.14 0.55
N ILE A 270 -8.52 -6.15 1.13
CA ILE A 270 -7.45 -6.32 2.12
C ILE A 270 -7.83 -5.58 3.40
N ASN A 271 -7.98 -6.31 4.50
CA ASN A 271 -8.20 -5.76 5.83
C ASN A 271 -7.06 -6.19 6.74
N VAL A 272 -6.31 -5.23 7.28
CA VAL A 272 -5.19 -5.51 8.17
C VAL A 272 -5.32 -4.70 9.45
N THR A 273 -5.23 -5.40 10.59
CA THR A 273 -5.11 -4.77 11.90
C THR A 273 -3.80 -5.19 12.55
N THR A 274 -2.97 -4.21 12.96
CA THR A 274 -1.78 -4.42 13.76
C THR A 274 -1.91 -3.68 15.09
N SER A 275 -1.58 -4.35 16.19
CA SER A 275 -1.70 -3.75 17.53
C SER A 275 -0.43 -3.84 18.37
N GLY A 276 0.61 -4.49 17.84
CA GLY A 276 1.91 -4.60 18.50
C GLY A 276 2.62 -3.25 18.64
N LYS A 277 3.28 -3.04 19.76
CA LYS A 277 4.20 -1.91 19.94
C LYS A 277 5.45 -2.10 19.07
N GLY A 278 6.26 -1.05 18.93
CA GLY A 278 7.60 -1.15 18.38
C GLY A 278 8.55 -2.02 19.22
N ARG A 279 9.70 -2.34 18.67
CA ARG A 279 10.84 -2.97 19.37
C ARG A 279 12.14 -2.28 18.96
N TRP A 280 13.15 -2.40 19.82
CA TRP A 280 14.53 -2.15 19.44
C TRP A 280 15.08 -3.34 18.67
N ASP A 281 15.67 -3.10 17.53
CA ASP A 281 16.40 -4.10 16.76
C ASP A 281 17.89 -3.99 17.09
N GLU A 282 18.48 -5.07 17.63
CA GLU A 282 19.88 -5.08 18.04
C GLU A 282 20.84 -5.26 16.86
N ASP A 283 20.36 -5.83 15.75
CA ASP A 283 21.15 -6.08 14.55
C ASP A 283 21.27 -4.79 13.73
N ASP A 284 20.16 -4.07 13.54
CA ASP A 284 20.11 -2.83 12.78
C ASP A 284 20.39 -1.58 13.63
N LEU A 285 20.39 -1.71 14.95
CA LEU A 285 20.55 -0.61 15.92
C LEU A 285 19.51 0.51 15.73
N GLU A 286 18.30 0.13 15.43
CA GLU A 286 17.17 1.05 15.24
C GLU A 286 15.85 0.47 15.78
N THR A 287 14.83 1.34 15.86
CA THR A 287 13.48 0.92 16.24
C THR A 287 12.70 0.39 15.04
N SER A 288 12.21 -0.84 15.12
CA SER A 288 11.22 -1.41 14.22
C SER A 288 9.82 -1.27 14.80
N ALA A 289 8.81 -1.03 13.97
CA ALA A 289 7.42 -0.89 14.41
C ALA A 289 6.46 -1.78 13.63
N ALA A 290 5.29 -2.03 14.22
CA ALA A 290 4.22 -2.74 13.53
C ALA A 290 3.73 -1.93 12.32
N CYS A 291 3.35 -2.64 11.25
CA CYS A 291 2.90 -2.00 10.00
C CYS A 291 1.81 -2.83 9.32
N GLY A 292 0.82 -2.17 8.72
CA GLY A 292 -0.21 -2.87 7.94
C GLY A 292 0.38 -3.54 6.71
N ILE A 293 1.01 -2.76 5.83
CA ILE A 293 1.69 -3.23 4.60
C ILE A 293 3.10 -2.64 4.58
N SER A 294 4.12 -3.48 4.39
CA SER A 294 5.53 -3.07 4.36
C SER A 294 6.26 -3.72 3.19
N ALA A 295 6.99 -2.91 2.41
CA ALA A 295 7.91 -3.38 1.38
C ALA A 295 9.27 -2.70 1.53
N ASP A 296 10.33 -3.47 1.38
CA ASP A 296 11.68 -2.92 1.29
C ASP A 296 11.96 -2.39 -0.15
N GLY A 297 11.23 -2.92 -1.16
CA GLY A 297 11.16 -2.40 -2.52
C GLY A 297 10.04 -1.36 -2.72
N ASN A 298 9.38 -1.45 -3.87
CA ASN A 298 8.28 -0.55 -4.28
C ASN A 298 6.91 -1.12 -3.88
N ILE A 299 5.90 -0.24 -3.80
CA ILE A 299 4.50 -0.66 -3.70
C ILE A 299 3.72 -0.01 -4.84
N THR A 300 3.00 -0.81 -5.61
CA THR A 300 2.09 -0.36 -6.66
C THR A 300 0.66 -0.75 -6.32
N ILE A 301 -0.23 0.24 -6.23
CA ILE A 301 -1.67 0.03 -5.97
C ILE A 301 -2.45 0.62 -7.14
N SER A 302 -3.06 -0.26 -7.94
CA SER A 302 -3.87 0.15 -9.09
C SER A 302 -5.37 -0.12 -8.93
N GLY A 303 -5.77 -0.79 -7.84
CA GLY A 303 -7.16 -1.14 -7.56
C GLY A 303 -7.33 -1.70 -6.14
N GLY A 304 -8.50 -2.29 -5.88
CA GLY A 304 -8.84 -2.94 -4.61
C GLY A 304 -9.43 -2.02 -3.55
N THR A 305 -9.94 -2.64 -2.50
CA THR A 305 -10.37 -2.00 -1.26
C THR A 305 -9.42 -2.40 -0.14
N ILE A 306 -8.74 -1.43 0.45
CA ILE A 306 -7.67 -1.65 1.43
C ILE A 306 -8.00 -0.89 2.71
N ASP A 307 -8.19 -1.60 3.82
CA ASP A 307 -8.44 -1.04 5.15
C ASP A 307 -7.33 -1.45 6.11
N LEU A 308 -6.57 -0.46 6.59
CA LEU A 308 -5.40 -0.66 7.45
C LEU A 308 -5.59 0.06 8.78
N VAL A 309 -5.51 -0.69 9.88
CA VAL A 309 -5.60 -0.15 11.23
C VAL A 309 -4.35 -0.51 12.03
N ALA A 310 -3.59 0.52 12.48
CA ALA A 310 -2.41 0.33 13.31
C ALA A 310 -2.59 1.06 14.66
N THR A 311 -2.74 0.30 15.74
CA THR A 311 -3.02 0.85 17.08
C THR A 311 -1.83 0.82 18.02
N GLY A 312 -0.77 0.08 17.69
CA GLY A 312 0.46 -0.01 18.48
C GLY A 312 1.30 1.27 18.41
N SER A 313 2.09 1.53 19.45
CA SER A 313 2.99 2.67 19.47
C SER A 313 4.06 2.58 18.37
N GLY A 314 4.29 3.68 17.66
CA GLY A 314 5.15 3.78 16.50
C GLY A 314 4.59 3.14 15.23
N GLY A 315 3.36 2.60 15.28
CA GLY A 315 2.73 1.85 14.20
C GLY A 315 2.51 2.64 12.92
N LYS A 316 2.52 1.95 11.79
CA LYS A 316 2.32 2.51 10.45
C LYS A 316 1.23 1.77 9.69
N GLY A 317 0.50 2.48 8.83
CA GLY A 317 -0.42 1.82 7.90
C GLY A 317 0.35 1.21 6.73
N ILE A 318 1.03 2.04 5.94
CA ILE A 318 1.88 1.61 4.81
C ILE A 318 3.31 2.10 5.04
N LYS A 319 4.30 1.22 4.87
CA LYS A 319 5.73 1.56 4.79
C LYS A 319 6.27 1.05 3.46
N CYS A 320 6.97 1.92 2.74
CA CYS A 320 7.60 1.59 1.48
C CYS A 320 8.97 2.28 1.43
N ASP A 321 10.05 1.54 1.27
CA ASP A 321 11.38 2.13 1.20
C ASP A 321 11.75 2.57 -0.23
N GLY A 322 11.09 1.99 -1.25
CA GLY A 322 11.15 2.41 -2.64
C GLY A 322 10.09 3.46 -3.01
N ILE A 323 9.50 3.30 -4.18
CA ILE A 323 8.43 4.15 -4.71
C ILE A 323 7.07 3.55 -4.32
N LEU A 324 6.19 4.37 -3.74
CA LEU A 324 4.76 4.05 -3.63
C LEU A 324 4.02 4.74 -4.77
N ASP A 325 3.45 3.96 -5.69
CA ASP A 325 2.64 4.43 -6.82
C ASP A 325 1.17 4.03 -6.61
N ILE A 326 0.30 5.01 -6.44
CA ILE A 326 -1.15 4.81 -6.28
C ILE A 326 -1.85 5.40 -7.50
N SER A 327 -2.40 4.54 -8.34
CA SER A 327 -3.16 4.93 -9.53
C SER A 327 -4.66 4.60 -9.45
N GLY A 328 -5.08 3.85 -8.42
CA GLY A 328 -6.47 3.43 -8.19
C GLY A 328 -6.68 2.86 -6.80
N GLY A 329 -7.87 2.30 -6.56
CA GLY A 329 -8.27 1.69 -5.31
C GLY A 329 -8.96 2.64 -4.33
N ASP A 330 -9.57 2.03 -3.29
CA ASP A 330 -10.19 2.70 -2.14
C ASP A 330 -9.38 2.31 -0.90
N ILE A 331 -8.56 3.24 -0.40
CA ILE A 331 -7.55 2.98 0.62
C ILE A 331 -7.89 3.78 1.88
N THR A 332 -8.17 3.08 2.97
CA THR A 332 -8.39 3.68 4.28
C THR A 332 -7.27 3.28 5.24
N VAL A 333 -6.66 4.25 5.88
CA VAL A 333 -5.59 4.04 6.85
C VAL A 333 -5.90 4.78 8.15
N ALA A 334 -5.90 4.05 9.27
CA ALA A 334 -6.07 4.62 10.60
C ALA A 334 -4.91 4.22 11.52
N THR A 335 -4.20 5.22 12.08
CA THR A 335 -3.18 4.99 13.09
C THR A 335 -3.50 5.76 14.37
N SER A 336 -3.36 5.11 15.54
CA SER A 336 -3.74 5.71 16.83
C SER A 336 -2.72 5.53 17.95
N GLY A 337 -1.67 4.71 17.75
CA GLY A 337 -0.58 4.56 18.71
C GLY A 337 0.23 5.84 18.88
N GLY A 338 0.80 6.05 20.06
CA GLY A 338 1.70 7.18 20.33
C GLY A 338 3.12 6.93 19.84
N LEU A 339 4.01 7.91 20.05
CA LEU A 339 5.42 7.80 19.72
C LEU A 339 6.09 6.69 20.55
N TYR A 340 6.73 5.75 19.87
CA TYR A 340 7.55 4.72 20.49
C TYR A 340 9.01 5.18 20.58
N TYR A 341 9.61 5.01 21.75
CA TYR A 341 11.04 5.29 21.99
C TYR A 341 11.72 4.06 22.59
N ASN A 342 12.88 3.69 22.06
CA ASN A 342 13.75 2.70 22.65
C ASN A 342 15.20 2.92 22.16
N ASN A 343 16.14 3.03 23.08
CA ASN A 343 17.57 3.20 22.79
C ASN A 343 18.41 1.96 23.15
N GLY A 344 17.79 0.80 23.23
CA GLY A 344 18.42 -0.46 23.65
C GLY A 344 18.51 -0.64 25.17
N THR A 345 18.31 0.42 25.96
CA THR A 345 18.36 0.36 27.44
C THR A 345 17.10 0.88 28.11
N THR A 346 16.40 1.80 27.50
CA THR A 346 15.18 2.43 28.00
C THR A 346 14.10 2.39 26.94
N GLU A 347 12.96 1.83 27.30
CA GLU A 347 11.77 1.76 26.44
C GLU A 347 10.67 2.68 26.99
N ASN A 348 9.97 3.38 26.07
CA ASN A 348 8.76 4.14 26.36
C ASN A 348 7.77 4.02 25.20
N THR A 349 6.61 3.47 25.47
CA THR A 349 5.55 3.22 24.46
C THR A 349 4.64 4.43 24.23
N ASN A 350 4.84 5.52 24.95
CA ASN A 350 4.12 6.78 24.77
C ASN A 350 5.06 7.94 25.15
N TYR A 351 6.12 8.07 24.35
CA TYR A 351 7.13 9.10 24.60
C TYR A 351 6.58 10.48 24.27
N THR A 352 6.72 11.40 25.20
CA THR A 352 6.25 12.79 25.11
C THR A 352 7.39 13.81 25.20
N GLY A 353 8.64 13.35 25.20
CA GLY A 353 9.80 14.23 25.21
C GLY A 353 10.07 14.84 23.83
N ASN A 354 10.88 15.90 23.83
CA ASN A 354 11.35 16.52 22.59
C ASN A 354 12.28 15.55 21.84
N THR A 355 12.06 15.38 20.55
CA THR A 355 12.84 14.50 19.66
C THR A 355 13.95 15.22 18.88
N ASP A 356 14.01 16.58 18.89
CA ASP A 356 14.93 17.38 18.06
C ASP A 356 16.42 17.02 18.23
N ASN A 357 16.80 16.56 19.42
CA ASN A 357 18.17 16.16 19.73
C ASN A 357 18.30 14.66 20.04
N VAL A 358 17.29 13.87 19.73
CA VAL A 358 17.28 12.41 19.90
C VAL A 358 17.71 11.76 18.60
N ASN A 359 18.57 10.74 18.67
CA ASN A 359 18.92 9.96 17.48
C ASN A 359 17.65 9.35 16.87
N ASN A 360 17.42 9.58 15.59
CA ASN A 360 16.23 9.10 14.86
C ASN A 360 16.06 7.58 14.91
N ALA A 361 17.15 6.82 15.05
CA ALA A 361 17.11 5.38 15.25
C ALA A 361 16.39 4.95 16.54
N TYR A 362 16.29 5.83 17.54
CA TYR A 362 15.73 5.49 18.85
C TYR A 362 14.24 5.65 18.96
N TYR A 363 13.56 6.21 17.95
CA TYR A 363 12.13 6.38 18.01
C TYR A 363 11.43 6.03 16.69
N SER A 364 10.18 5.67 16.82
CA SER A 364 9.26 5.47 15.69
C SER A 364 7.99 6.27 15.96
N SER A 365 7.71 7.27 15.12
CA SER A 365 6.45 7.99 15.14
C SER A 365 5.35 7.19 14.41
N PRO A 366 4.10 7.25 14.87
CA PRO A 366 2.99 6.72 14.10
C PRO A 366 2.88 7.47 12.77
N LYS A 367 2.62 6.75 11.69
CA LYS A 367 2.42 7.32 10.35
C LYS A 367 1.26 6.60 9.66
N GLY A 368 0.40 7.34 8.98
CA GLY A 368 -0.56 6.69 8.10
C GLY A 368 0.18 6.01 6.94
N ILE A 369 0.92 6.79 6.17
CA ILE A 369 1.76 6.32 5.06
C ILE A 369 3.17 6.89 5.24
N ARG A 370 4.19 6.04 5.15
CA ARG A 370 5.59 6.44 5.18
C ARG A 370 6.34 5.87 3.99
N VAL A 371 6.96 6.74 3.18
CA VAL A 371 7.61 6.38 1.92
C VAL A 371 9.04 6.89 1.86
N GLY A 372 9.90 6.07 1.28
CA GLY A 372 11.30 6.42 0.99
C GLY A 372 12.22 6.36 2.19
N VAL A 373 13.49 6.55 1.93
CA VAL A 373 14.57 6.49 2.90
C VAL A 373 15.42 7.75 2.86
N LYS A 374 15.77 8.28 4.03
CA LYS A 374 16.74 9.35 4.23
C LYS A 374 17.95 8.76 4.92
N THR A 375 19.08 8.70 4.24
CA THR A 375 20.33 8.13 4.76
C THR A 375 21.33 9.22 5.03
N GLN A 376 21.90 9.24 6.23
CA GLN A 376 22.97 10.18 6.58
C GLN A 376 24.32 9.65 6.12
N ASN A 377 25.04 10.45 5.34
CA ASN A 377 26.38 10.18 4.84
C ASN A 377 27.35 11.28 5.33
N GLY A 378 27.91 11.08 6.52
CA GLY A 378 28.71 12.11 7.19
C GLY A 378 27.87 13.34 7.54
N ASN A 379 28.16 14.49 6.93
CA ASN A 379 27.42 15.75 7.12
C ASN A 379 26.36 16.01 6.02
N SER A 380 26.14 15.07 5.11
CA SER A 380 25.15 15.17 4.05
C SER A 380 24.10 14.08 4.15
N TYR A 381 22.97 14.27 3.48
CA TYR A 381 21.90 13.29 3.39
C TYR A 381 21.69 12.87 1.94
N THR A 382 21.35 11.61 1.73
CA THR A 382 20.83 11.10 0.46
C THR A 382 19.37 10.66 0.67
N TYR A 383 18.57 10.83 -0.36
CA TYR A 383 17.14 10.54 -0.35
C TYR A 383 16.83 9.55 -1.47
N SER A 384 16.02 8.55 -1.19
CA SER A 384 15.57 7.56 -2.16
C SER A 384 14.07 7.29 -2.03
N GLY A 385 13.50 6.63 -3.01
CA GLY A 385 12.06 6.38 -3.08
C GLY A 385 11.29 7.62 -3.50
N GLY A 386 9.99 7.61 -3.32
CA GLY A 386 9.08 8.71 -3.64
C GLY A 386 7.62 8.29 -3.62
N LEU A 387 6.72 9.26 -3.52
CA LEU A 387 5.28 9.00 -3.55
C LEU A 387 4.65 9.62 -4.79
N ILE A 388 3.89 8.81 -5.53
CA ILE A 388 3.14 9.21 -6.71
C ILE A 388 1.68 8.83 -6.50
N ILE A 389 0.78 9.81 -6.56
CA ILE A 389 -0.67 9.61 -6.52
C ILE A 389 -1.27 10.16 -7.81
N SER A 390 -1.82 9.29 -8.65
CA SER A 390 -2.44 9.66 -9.91
C SER A 390 -3.94 9.29 -9.98
N GLY A 391 -4.44 8.57 -8.99
CA GLY A 391 -5.84 8.12 -8.91
C GLY A 391 -6.19 7.54 -7.55
N GLY A 392 -7.38 6.93 -7.45
CA GLY A 392 -7.90 6.29 -6.25
C GLY A 392 -8.53 7.26 -5.25
N LYS A 393 -9.10 6.69 -4.19
CA LYS A 393 -9.57 7.39 -3.00
C LYS A 393 -8.70 6.97 -1.81
N ILE A 394 -8.02 7.92 -1.19
CA ILE A 394 -7.10 7.69 -0.10
C ILE A 394 -7.58 8.48 1.13
N VAL A 395 -7.94 7.77 2.19
CA VAL A 395 -8.37 8.35 3.47
C VAL A 395 -7.37 7.97 4.54
N VAL A 396 -6.69 8.95 5.11
CA VAL A 396 -5.67 8.74 6.14
C VAL A 396 -6.05 9.49 7.41
N THR A 397 -6.11 8.79 8.54
CA THR A 397 -6.34 9.38 9.85
C THR A 397 -5.26 8.94 10.83
N THR A 398 -4.50 9.89 11.37
CA THR A 398 -3.44 9.63 12.36
C THR A 398 -3.70 10.45 13.62
N THR A 399 -4.10 9.80 14.71
CA THR A 399 -4.50 10.47 15.95
C THR A 399 -3.46 10.36 17.08
N GLY A 400 -2.46 9.51 16.91
CA GLY A 400 -1.37 9.33 17.88
C GLY A 400 -0.44 10.56 17.96
N THR A 401 0.12 10.80 19.14
CA THR A 401 1.07 11.91 19.34
C THR A 401 2.28 11.82 18.41
N ASN A 402 2.69 12.93 17.81
CA ASN A 402 3.73 13.02 16.77
C ASN A 402 3.41 12.18 15.52
N GLY A 403 2.12 11.98 15.25
CA GLY A 403 1.66 11.19 14.12
C GLY A 403 1.38 12.05 12.91
N GLU A 404 2.18 11.89 11.86
CA GLU A 404 1.93 12.49 10.56
C GLU A 404 0.98 11.61 9.73
N GLY A 405 0.19 12.23 8.87
CA GLY A 405 -0.71 11.50 7.99
C GLY A 405 0.06 10.76 6.90
N ILE A 406 0.67 11.51 6.00
CA ILE A 406 1.52 11.00 4.91
C ILE A 406 2.90 11.63 5.02
N GLU A 407 3.93 10.80 5.15
CA GLU A 407 5.32 11.22 5.13
C GLU A 407 6.05 10.60 3.95
N CYS A 408 6.62 11.41 3.07
CA CYS A 408 7.55 10.96 2.04
C CYS A 408 8.95 11.53 2.30
N LYS A 409 9.95 10.68 2.45
CA LYS A 409 11.33 11.13 2.73
C LYS A 409 12.01 11.81 1.54
N ASN A 410 11.44 11.72 0.35
CA ASN A 410 11.93 12.33 -0.87
C ASN A 410 10.84 13.20 -1.52
N THR A 411 10.63 13.12 -2.82
CA THR A 411 9.62 13.88 -3.57
C THR A 411 8.23 13.24 -3.49
N LEU A 412 7.21 14.09 -3.41
CA LEU A 412 5.81 13.70 -3.39
C LEU A 412 5.06 14.39 -4.54
N ASN A 413 4.37 13.60 -5.38
CA ASN A 413 3.64 14.10 -6.54
C ASN A 413 2.18 13.63 -6.51
N ILE A 414 1.24 14.57 -6.57
CA ILE A 414 -0.20 14.29 -6.70
C ILE A 414 -0.70 14.88 -8.01
N SER A 415 -1.21 14.03 -8.90
CA SER A 415 -1.74 14.44 -10.20
C SER A 415 -3.22 14.07 -10.40
N GLY A 416 -3.81 13.31 -9.48
CA GLY A 416 -5.18 12.84 -9.54
C GLY A 416 -5.64 12.20 -8.24
N GLY A 417 -6.84 11.63 -8.25
CA GLY A 417 -7.45 10.97 -7.09
C GLY A 417 -8.08 11.93 -6.08
N GLU A 418 -8.67 11.35 -5.03
CA GLU A 418 -9.16 12.04 -3.85
C GLU A 418 -8.31 11.65 -2.64
N VAL A 419 -7.59 12.60 -2.08
CA VAL A 419 -6.69 12.40 -0.94
C VAL A 419 -7.24 13.19 0.26
N TYR A 420 -7.67 12.48 1.28
CA TYR A 420 -8.12 13.04 2.55
C TYR A 420 -7.16 12.64 3.66
N VAL A 421 -6.56 13.62 4.31
CA VAL A 421 -5.63 13.39 5.41
C VAL A 421 -6.02 14.23 6.62
N HIS A 422 -6.16 13.57 7.77
CA HIS A 422 -6.34 14.21 9.06
C HIS A 422 -5.30 13.65 10.05
N ALA A 423 -4.37 14.47 10.47
CA ALA A 423 -3.25 14.07 11.31
C ALA A 423 -3.16 14.85 12.62
N TYR A 424 -2.40 14.29 13.57
CA TYR A 424 -2.01 14.99 14.80
C TYR A 424 -0.90 16.00 14.51
N ASP A 425 0.13 15.56 13.82
CA ASP A 425 1.29 16.31 13.34
C ASP A 425 1.02 16.77 11.89
N ASP A 426 2.00 16.81 11.00
CA ASP A 426 1.76 17.24 9.62
C ASP A 426 0.70 16.38 8.92
N GLY A 427 -0.17 17.06 8.16
CA GLY A 427 -1.11 16.36 7.30
C GLY A 427 -0.36 15.55 6.24
N ILE A 428 0.36 16.23 5.36
CA ILE A 428 1.21 15.65 4.31
C ILE A 428 2.57 16.32 4.37
N ASN A 429 3.63 15.53 4.60
CA ASN A 429 5.02 15.98 4.66
C ASN A 429 5.86 15.38 3.53
N ALA A 430 6.61 16.22 2.81
CA ALA A 430 7.60 15.81 1.83
C ALA A 430 9.01 16.23 2.26
N GLY A 431 9.93 15.28 2.35
CA GLY A 431 11.33 15.55 2.71
C GLY A 431 12.11 16.33 1.66
N GLN A 432 11.56 16.46 0.46
CA GLN A 432 12.03 17.29 -0.64
C GLN A 432 10.83 18.04 -1.24
N ASP A 433 10.74 18.18 -2.54
CA ASP A 433 9.66 18.92 -3.18
C ASP A 433 8.31 18.18 -3.10
N LEU A 434 7.24 18.94 -2.85
CA LEU A 434 5.86 18.50 -2.96
C LEU A 434 5.21 19.19 -4.17
N THR A 435 4.65 18.41 -5.09
CA THR A 435 4.01 18.93 -6.32
C THR A 435 2.58 18.41 -6.46
N ILE A 436 1.62 19.32 -6.58
CA ILE A 436 0.22 19.02 -6.86
C ILE A 436 -0.14 19.62 -8.23
N THR A 437 -0.52 18.74 -9.18
CA THR A 437 -0.91 19.14 -10.53
C THR A 437 -2.37 18.84 -10.85
N GLY A 438 -3.06 18.08 -10.00
CA GLY A 438 -4.46 17.68 -10.20
C GLY A 438 -5.01 16.94 -8.98
N GLY A 439 -6.25 16.44 -9.11
CA GLY A 439 -6.96 15.72 -8.06
C GLY A 439 -7.58 16.62 -7.00
N TYR A 440 -8.08 16.00 -5.95
CA TYR A 440 -8.68 16.61 -4.78
C TYR A 440 -7.82 16.30 -3.57
N VAL A 441 -7.28 17.29 -2.87
CA VAL A 441 -6.37 17.13 -1.75
C VAL A 441 -6.90 17.88 -0.54
N TYR A 442 -7.25 17.16 0.50
CA TYR A 442 -7.53 17.68 1.84
C TYR A 442 -6.42 17.28 2.79
N ALA A 443 -5.77 18.23 3.41
CA ALA A 443 -4.73 17.97 4.39
C ALA A 443 -4.97 18.82 5.64
N ARG A 444 -5.22 18.16 6.76
CA ARG A 444 -5.47 18.82 8.06
C ARG A 444 -4.50 18.32 9.10
N SER A 445 -3.81 19.27 9.72
CA SER A 445 -3.07 19.07 10.96
C SER A 445 -3.85 19.61 12.17
N THR A 446 -3.67 18.98 13.32
CA THR A 446 -4.17 19.51 14.60
C THR A 446 -3.09 20.19 15.42
N ARG A 447 -1.81 20.04 15.09
CA ARG A 447 -0.67 20.55 15.86
C ARG A 447 0.44 21.17 15.02
N ASN A 448 0.52 20.88 13.75
CA ASN A 448 1.58 21.32 12.85
C ASN A 448 0.99 21.79 11.52
N ASP A 449 1.62 21.54 10.39
CA ASP A 449 1.27 22.08 9.08
C ASP A 449 0.27 21.19 8.31
N GLY A 450 -0.57 21.83 7.49
CA GLY A 450 -1.49 21.09 6.62
C GLY A 450 -0.70 20.32 5.54
N LEU A 451 0.05 21.04 4.71
CA LEU A 451 1.04 20.55 3.76
C LEU A 451 2.39 21.12 4.15
N ASP A 452 3.39 20.28 4.34
CA ASP A 452 4.77 20.65 4.63
C ASP A 452 5.71 20.12 3.55
N ALA A 453 6.54 20.98 2.96
CA ALA A 453 7.60 20.61 2.05
C ALA A 453 8.95 21.10 2.56
N ASN A 454 9.84 20.16 2.91
CA ASN A 454 11.22 20.51 3.24
C ASN A 454 12.01 21.00 2.01
N GLY A 455 11.41 20.96 0.82
CA GLY A 455 11.83 21.56 -0.43
C GLY A 455 10.89 22.68 -0.86
N ASP A 456 10.69 22.79 -2.17
CA ASP A 456 9.67 23.70 -2.72
C ASP A 456 8.29 23.02 -2.72
N LEU A 457 7.23 23.81 -2.43
CA LEU A 457 5.83 23.38 -2.55
C LEU A 457 5.22 23.97 -3.83
N TYR A 458 4.85 23.11 -4.78
CA TYR A 458 4.25 23.54 -6.05
C TYR A 458 2.76 23.15 -6.11
N ILE A 459 1.87 24.12 -6.27
CA ILE A 459 0.45 23.93 -6.58
C ILE A 459 0.19 24.48 -7.98
N LYS A 460 -0.03 23.58 -8.95
CA LYS A 460 -0.19 23.88 -10.37
C LYS A 460 -1.59 23.54 -10.88
N GLY A 461 -2.40 22.80 -10.11
CA GLY A 461 -3.73 22.36 -10.50
C GLY A 461 -4.45 21.64 -9.35
N GLY A 462 -5.68 21.15 -9.63
CA GLY A 462 -6.52 20.45 -8.66
C GLY A 462 -7.25 21.37 -7.69
N LEU A 463 -7.90 20.76 -6.71
CA LEU A 463 -8.49 21.43 -5.55
C LEU A 463 -7.69 21.05 -4.31
N VAL A 464 -7.05 22.02 -3.68
CA VAL A 464 -6.29 21.85 -2.44
C VAL A 464 -7.01 22.57 -1.31
N TYR A 465 -7.43 21.81 -0.30
CA TYR A 465 -7.99 22.36 0.93
C TYR A 465 -7.08 21.96 2.09
N ALA A 466 -6.24 22.89 2.55
CA ALA A 466 -5.29 22.67 3.61
C ALA A 466 -5.67 23.41 4.89
N ILE A 467 -5.44 22.79 6.05
CA ILE A 467 -5.72 23.36 7.36
C ILE A 467 -4.51 23.11 8.26
N GLY A 468 -3.81 24.18 8.63
CA GLY A 468 -2.75 24.17 9.62
C GLY A 468 -3.28 24.40 11.04
N SER A 469 -2.41 24.20 12.02
CA SER A 469 -2.69 24.52 13.41
C SER A 469 -2.54 26.04 13.67
N GLN A 470 -2.09 26.43 14.85
CA GLN A 470 -1.87 27.85 15.16
C GLN A 470 -0.40 28.22 15.01
N THR A 471 -0.14 29.50 14.68
CA THR A 471 1.22 30.05 14.57
C THR A 471 2.18 29.51 15.66
N PRO A 472 3.41 29.07 15.24
CA PRO A 472 4.06 29.45 13.98
C PRO A 472 3.64 28.60 12.76
N GLU A 473 2.92 27.52 12.94
CA GLU A 473 2.53 26.57 11.93
C GLU A 473 1.48 27.13 10.95
N VAL A 474 1.48 26.64 9.71
CA VAL A 474 0.64 27.15 8.62
C VAL A 474 -0.12 26.04 7.89
N ALA A 475 -1.04 26.41 7.01
CA ALA A 475 -1.73 25.42 6.17
C ALA A 475 -0.87 24.92 5.02
N LEU A 476 0.00 25.78 4.46
CA LEU A 476 0.90 25.47 3.34
C LEU A 476 2.29 25.98 3.68
N ASP A 477 3.19 25.06 4.00
CA ASP A 477 4.58 25.35 4.34
C ASP A 477 5.57 24.90 3.24
N ALA A 478 6.64 25.67 3.12
CA ALA A 478 7.82 25.36 2.31
C ALA A 478 9.05 25.90 3.05
N ASN A 479 10.17 25.19 3.03
CA ASN A 479 11.35 25.47 3.82
C ASN A 479 12.03 26.82 3.44
N SER A 480 11.38 27.92 3.81
CA SER A 480 11.83 29.29 3.50
C SER A 480 13.15 29.63 4.19
N GLU A 481 13.50 28.99 5.29
CA GLU A 481 14.76 29.14 6.00
C GLU A 481 15.95 28.67 5.16
N GLU A 482 15.73 27.71 4.28
CA GLU A 482 16.72 27.22 3.30
C GLU A 482 16.56 27.85 1.92
N GLY A 483 15.70 28.89 1.78
CA GLY A 483 15.48 29.62 0.54
C GLY A 483 14.56 28.88 -0.44
N LYS A 484 13.71 28.00 0.06
CA LYS A 484 12.65 27.34 -0.68
C LYS A 484 11.37 28.16 -0.67
N HIS A 485 10.42 27.86 -1.54
CA HIS A 485 9.23 28.69 -1.70
C HIS A 485 7.97 27.85 -1.97
N LEU A 486 6.84 28.40 -1.54
CA LEU A 486 5.52 27.99 -2.02
C LEU A 486 5.25 28.68 -3.38
N TYR A 487 4.94 27.87 -4.39
CA TYR A 487 4.54 28.32 -5.73
C TYR A 487 3.09 27.96 -5.99
N ILE A 488 2.25 28.97 -6.28
CA ILE A 488 0.87 28.76 -6.71
C ILE A 488 0.70 29.34 -8.10
N SER A 489 0.53 28.47 -9.11
CA SER A 489 0.37 28.85 -10.51
C SER A 489 -0.96 28.39 -11.13
N GLY A 490 -1.76 27.59 -10.42
CA GLY A 490 -3.05 27.10 -10.92
C GLY A 490 -3.85 26.38 -9.86
N GLY A 491 -5.02 25.86 -10.26
CA GLY A 491 -5.94 25.13 -9.40
C GLY A 491 -6.80 26.03 -8.49
N VAL A 492 -7.47 25.39 -7.57
CA VAL A 492 -8.26 26.01 -6.48
C VAL A 492 -7.57 25.71 -5.18
N VAL A 493 -7.18 26.75 -4.45
CA VAL A 493 -6.51 26.59 -3.16
C VAL A 493 -7.35 27.26 -2.08
N ILE A 494 -7.65 26.54 -1.02
CA ILE A 494 -8.28 27.02 0.20
C ILE A 494 -7.33 26.66 1.34
N ALA A 495 -6.74 27.65 2.00
CA ALA A 495 -5.82 27.40 3.12
C ALA A 495 -6.34 28.13 4.37
N VAL A 496 -6.56 27.37 5.45
CA VAL A 496 -6.99 27.87 6.75
C VAL A 496 -5.84 27.74 7.75
N GLY A 497 -5.39 28.86 8.28
CA GLY A 497 -4.23 28.92 9.19
C GLY A 497 -3.01 29.64 8.58
N GLY A 498 -3.11 30.11 7.33
CA GLY A 498 -2.05 30.88 6.70
C GLY A 498 -1.24 30.09 5.67
N VAL A 499 -0.26 30.77 5.07
CA VAL A 499 0.68 30.22 4.10
C VAL A 499 2.08 30.75 4.39
N GLU A 500 3.12 30.04 3.97
CA GLU A 500 4.52 30.38 4.17
C GLU A 500 4.87 31.77 3.59
N GLN A 501 5.78 32.45 4.27
CA GLN A 501 6.29 33.76 3.83
C GLN A 501 7.14 33.63 2.57
N GLY A 502 7.13 34.67 1.73
CA GLY A 502 7.92 34.69 0.49
C GLY A 502 7.33 33.85 -0.66
N SER A 503 6.07 33.42 -0.53
CA SER A 503 5.36 32.65 -1.56
C SER A 503 5.38 33.34 -2.93
N GLN A 504 5.56 32.55 -3.99
CA GLN A 504 5.59 32.98 -5.40
C GLN A 504 4.22 32.71 -6.03
N LEU A 505 3.42 33.78 -6.15
CA LEU A 505 2.02 33.68 -6.55
C LEU A 505 1.85 34.21 -7.98
N SER A 506 1.71 33.34 -8.98
CA SER A 506 1.40 33.74 -10.35
C SER A 506 -0.12 33.74 -10.64
N GLN A 507 -0.91 32.99 -9.90
CA GLN A 507 -2.37 33.13 -9.87
C GLN A 507 -2.79 34.17 -8.81
N THR A 508 -3.86 34.93 -9.09
CA THR A 508 -4.37 35.93 -8.13
C THR A 508 -4.84 35.25 -6.85
N CYS A 509 -4.38 35.78 -5.72
CA CYS A 509 -4.69 35.26 -4.40
C CYS A 509 -5.47 36.29 -3.56
N TYR A 510 -6.27 35.76 -2.67
CA TYR A 510 -7.16 36.53 -1.81
C TYR A 510 -7.03 36.06 -0.36
N GLN A 511 -7.28 36.96 0.59
CA GLN A 511 -7.28 36.59 2.01
C GLN A 511 -8.39 37.28 2.78
N SER A 512 -8.86 36.64 3.84
CA SER A 512 -9.63 37.22 4.92
C SER A 512 -8.84 37.09 6.21
N SER A 513 -8.85 38.17 7.04
CA SER A 513 -8.10 38.20 8.30
C SER A 513 -8.76 37.44 9.45
N SER A 514 -9.97 36.92 9.25
CA SER A 514 -10.69 36.17 10.28
C SER A 514 -11.44 34.99 9.67
N VAL A 515 -11.47 33.89 10.40
CA VAL A 515 -12.23 32.69 10.10
C VAL A 515 -13.05 32.28 11.32
N SER A 516 -14.27 31.82 11.09
CA SER A 516 -15.10 31.20 12.13
C SER A 516 -14.95 29.69 12.03
N ASN A 517 -14.62 29.06 13.15
CA ASN A 517 -14.57 27.59 13.25
C ASN A 517 -15.99 27.00 13.32
N ASP A 518 -16.10 25.70 13.14
CA ASP A 518 -17.34 24.93 13.16
C ASP A 518 -18.42 25.54 12.23
N THR A 519 -17.98 25.97 11.06
CA THR A 519 -18.82 26.81 10.18
C THR A 519 -18.63 26.39 8.73
N TRP A 520 -19.73 26.32 8.01
CA TRP A 520 -19.74 26.16 6.56
C TRP A 520 -19.51 27.49 5.86
N TYR A 521 -18.65 27.43 4.84
CA TYR A 521 -18.38 28.52 3.91
C TYR A 521 -18.83 28.15 2.51
N SER A 522 -19.16 29.15 1.71
CA SER A 522 -19.38 29.00 0.26
C SER A 522 -18.43 29.92 -0.48
N LEU A 523 -17.63 29.34 -1.35
CA LEU A 523 -16.72 30.02 -2.27
C LEU A 523 -17.31 29.91 -3.67
N SER A 524 -17.59 31.06 -4.30
CA SER A 524 -18.06 31.13 -5.68
C SER A 524 -17.05 31.89 -6.54
N TYR A 525 -16.71 31.35 -7.72
CA TYR A 525 -15.82 31.96 -8.71
C TYR A 525 -16.26 31.51 -10.11
N GLY A 526 -16.45 32.44 -11.05
CA GLY A 526 -17.11 32.14 -12.33
C GLY A 526 -18.50 31.53 -12.09
N ASP A 527 -18.75 30.37 -12.69
CA ASP A 527 -19.99 29.62 -12.52
C ASP A 527 -19.88 28.50 -11.46
N GLU A 528 -18.70 28.35 -10.83
CA GLU A 528 -18.39 27.29 -9.86
C GLU A 528 -18.77 27.73 -8.44
N VAL A 529 -19.29 26.79 -7.66
CA VAL A 529 -19.62 26.97 -6.24
C VAL A 529 -19.07 25.79 -5.44
N ILE A 530 -18.20 26.10 -4.48
CA ILE A 530 -17.64 25.12 -3.55
C ILE A 530 -18.10 25.47 -2.14
N ALA A 531 -18.78 24.54 -1.45
CA ALA A 531 -19.02 24.66 -0.02
C ALA A 531 -18.00 23.82 0.76
N PHE A 532 -17.40 24.42 1.79
CA PHE A 532 -16.40 23.74 2.61
C PHE A 532 -16.63 24.03 4.09
N TYR A 533 -16.39 23.04 4.94
CA TYR A 533 -16.52 23.13 6.38
C TYR A 533 -15.18 23.44 7.02
N VAL A 534 -15.12 24.49 7.81
CA VAL A 534 -13.94 24.84 8.62
C VAL A 534 -14.13 24.26 10.02
N PRO A 535 -13.43 23.18 10.36
CA PRO A 535 -13.53 22.56 11.69
C PRO A 535 -12.86 23.43 12.75
N THR A 536 -13.09 23.09 14.02
CA THR A 536 -12.30 23.69 15.13
C THR A 536 -10.82 23.37 14.89
N THR A 537 -10.01 24.39 14.69
CA THR A 537 -8.57 24.29 14.70
C THR A 537 -8.12 24.05 16.14
N GLY A 538 -7.20 23.11 16.38
CA GLY A 538 -6.81 22.65 17.71
C GLY A 538 -6.49 23.80 18.65
N ASN A 539 -7.06 23.75 19.86
CA ASN A 539 -6.75 24.70 20.90
C ASN A 539 -5.30 24.49 21.33
N SER A 540 -4.48 25.51 21.31
CA SER A 540 -3.10 25.52 21.77
C SER A 540 -3.01 25.17 23.26
N GLY A 541 -3.13 23.89 23.57
CA GLY A 541 -2.52 23.36 24.77
C GLY A 541 -1.03 23.38 24.50
N GLY A 542 -0.32 24.41 24.95
CA GLY A 542 1.12 24.49 24.73
C GLY A 542 1.79 23.19 25.06
N TYR A 543 2.81 22.83 24.29
CA TYR A 543 3.74 21.75 24.64
C TYR A 543 4.03 21.84 26.14
N PRO A 544 3.86 20.79 26.93
CA PRO A 544 4.31 20.81 28.29
C PRO A 544 5.84 20.74 28.26
N GLY A 545 6.51 21.87 28.07
CA GLY A 545 7.97 21.94 28.00
C GLY A 545 8.54 23.28 27.57
N PHE A 546 7.81 24.15 26.90
CA PHE A 546 8.28 25.51 26.64
C PHE A 546 7.90 26.43 27.80
N ALA A 547 8.76 26.52 28.80
CA ALA A 547 8.79 27.64 29.71
C ALA A 547 9.38 28.85 28.96
N PRO A 548 8.72 30.02 28.92
CA PRO A 548 9.31 31.24 28.38
C PRO A 548 10.36 31.74 29.38
N GLY A 549 11.63 31.51 29.08
CA GLY A 549 12.66 32.05 29.96
C GLY A 549 14.05 31.44 29.78
N GLY A 550 14.71 31.68 28.69
CA GLY A 550 16.16 31.65 28.56
C GLY A 550 16.63 32.99 27.99
N PRO A 551 17.60 33.69 28.57
CA PRO A 551 18.02 34.98 28.07
C PRO A 551 19.02 34.83 26.93
N GLY A 552 18.70 35.40 25.78
CA GLY A 552 19.73 35.99 25.05
C GLY A 552 20.11 35.50 23.69
N GLY A 553 19.83 36.29 22.74
CA GLY A 553 20.41 36.32 21.44
C GLY A 553 19.64 37.23 20.52
N GLY A 554 19.51 38.53 20.90
CA GLY A 554 18.92 39.51 20.01
C GLY A 554 19.77 39.72 18.75
N GLY A 555 19.38 39.10 17.63
CA GLY A 555 19.74 39.56 16.30
C GLY A 555 18.89 40.77 15.92
N PRO A 556 19.40 41.74 15.15
CA PRO A 556 18.65 42.91 14.75
C PRO A 556 17.52 42.51 13.81
N GLY A 557 16.29 42.86 14.19
CA GLY A 557 15.10 42.61 13.40
C GLY A 557 15.22 43.17 11.99
N GLY A 558 15.03 42.30 11.00
CA GLY A 558 14.75 42.70 9.65
C GLY A 558 13.37 43.39 9.56
N PRO A 559 13.14 44.24 8.56
CA PRO A 559 11.84 44.90 8.40
C PRO A 559 10.77 43.86 8.10
N GLY A 560 9.77 43.78 8.95
CA GLY A 560 8.65 42.85 8.81
C GLY A 560 7.96 43.00 7.45
N GLY A 561 7.98 41.91 6.66
CA GLY A 561 7.02 41.70 5.60
C GLY A 561 5.61 41.61 6.18
N PRO A 562 4.54 41.77 5.35
CA PRO A 562 3.18 41.64 5.83
C PRO A 562 2.95 40.21 6.37
N GLY A 563 3.02 40.09 7.70
CA GLY A 563 2.75 38.84 8.37
C GLY A 563 1.35 38.37 8.03
N GLY A 564 1.24 37.19 7.45
CA GLY A 564 -0.01 36.49 7.27
C GLY A 564 -0.68 36.33 8.63
N SER A 565 -1.98 36.69 8.72
CA SER A 565 -2.74 36.49 9.93
C SER A 565 -2.95 35.01 10.17
N SER A 566 -2.42 34.49 11.28
CA SER A 566 -2.48 33.08 11.68
C SER A 566 -3.90 32.55 11.93
N ASN A 567 -4.94 33.31 11.70
CA ASN A 567 -6.35 32.94 11.86
C ASN A 567 -7.18 33.34 10.64
N GLY A 568 -6.62 33.37 9.46
CA GLY A 568 -7.27 33.76 8.22
C GLY A 568 -7.56 32.62 7.27
N ILE A 569 -8.34 32.93 6.25
CA ILE A 569 -8.50 32.07 5.05
C ILE A 569 -7.70 32.71 3.92
N PHE A 570 -6.83 31.92 3.32
CA PHE A 570 -6.17 32.22 2.05
C PHE A 570 -6.88 31.47 0.92
N ILE A 571 -7.11 32.13 -0.21
CA ILE A 571 -7.81 31.57 -1.37
C ILE A 571 -7.04 31.92 -2.63
N SER A 572 -6.83 30.93 -3.49
CA SER A 572 -6.36 31.15 -4.87
C SER A 572 -7.30 30.46 -5.85
N VAL A 573 -7.85 31.19 -6.79
CA VAL A 573 -8.83 30.72 -7.78
C VAL A 573 -8.61 31.41 -9.13
N PRO A 574 -9.06 30.80 -10.25
CA PRO A 574 -8.82 31.34 -11.61
C PRO A 574 -9.55 32.65 -11.91
N SER A 575 -10.59 33.00 -11.18
CA SER A 575 -11.38 34.24 -11.37
C SER A 575 -11.75 34.87 -10.05
N THR A 576 -12.24 36.12 -10.05
CA THR A 576 -12.59 36.84 -8.83
C THR A 576 -13.63 36.11 -7.98
N PRO A 577 -13.30 35.75 -6.73
CA PRO A 577 -14.21 35.02 -5.85
C PRO A 577 -15.14 35.91 -5.05
N THR A 578 -16.23 35.28 -4.62
CA THR A 578 -17.01 35.73 -3.46
C THR A 578 -16.98 34.63 -2.40
N LEU A 579 -16.89 35.03 -1.14
CA LEU A 579 -16.88 34.14 0.00
C LEU A 579 -18.03 34.51 0.95
N SER A 580 -18.80 33.51 1.37
CA SER A 580 -19.85 33.68 2.40
C SER A 580 -19.62 32.66 3.51
N SER A 581 -19.88 33.06 4.76
CA SER A 581 -19.78 32.21 5.95
C SER A 581 -21.16 31.92 6.53
N ALA A 582 -21.25 30.89 7.38
CA ALA A 582 -22.48 30.45 8.05
C ALA A 582 -23.60 30.08 7.05
N VAL A 583 -23.22 29.47 5.94
CA VAL A 583 -24.16 29.04 4.91
C VAL A 583 -24.82 27.69 5.27
N ALA A 584 -26.03 27.48 4.77
CA ALA A 584 -26.69 26.17 4.79
C ALA A 584 -26.45 25.49 3.45
N VAL A 585 -25.83 24.32 3.49
CA VAL A 585 -25.54 23.50 2.31
C VAL A 585 -26.67 22.49 2.11
N SER A 586 -27.22 22.40 0.91
CA SER A 586 -28.37 21.53 0.61
C SER A 586 -28.19 20.65 -0.64
N GLY A 587 -27.03 20.68 -1.27
CA GLY A 587 -26.72 19.88 -2.46
C GLY A 587 -25.30 20.09 -2.95
N GLY A 588 -24.91 19.31 -3.91
CA GLY A 588 -23.57 19.25 -4.47
C GLY A 588 -22.99 17.84 -4.42
N ASN A 589 -21.82 17.67 -5.02
CA ASN A 589 -21.06 16.43 -5.01
C ASN A 589 -20.12 16.42 -3.80
N SER A 590 -20.37 15.53 -2.85
CA SER A 590 -19.56 15.40 -1.63
C SER A 590 -18.17 14.85 -1.95
N ILE A 591 -17.16 15.48 -1.37
CA ILE A 591 -15.77 15.03 -1.34
C ILE A 591 -15.19 15.22 0.07
N PHE A 592 -14.00 14.65 0.33
CA PHE A 592 -13.29 14.80 1.60
C PHE A 592 -14.10 14.40 2.83
N GLU A 593 -14.68 13.19 2.78
CA GLU A 593 -15.48 12.69 3.90
C GLU A 593 -16.55 13.71 4.35
N GLU A 594 -17.30 14.24 3.39
CA GLU A 594 -18.37 15.23 3.58
C GLU A 594 -17.90 16.60 4.12
N ASN A 595 -16.60 16.90 4.10
CA ASN A 595 -16.09 18.22 4.52
C ASN A 595 -16.10 19.27 3.39
N CYS A 596 -16.44 18.86 2.16
CA CYS A 596 -16.52 19.76 1.01
C CYS A 596 -17.57 19.25 0.00
N TYR A 597 -18.23 20.19 -0.68
CA TYR A 597 -19.18 19.89 -1.75
C TYR A 597 -18.85 20.73 -2.96
N LEU A 598 -18.67 20.08 -4.10
CA LEU A 598 -18.55 20.72 -5.41
C LEU A 598 -19.95 20.94 -6.00
N ASP A 599 -20.12 21.93 -6.87
CA ASP A 599 -21.41 22.34 -7.42
C ASP A 599 -22.46 22.57 -6.31
N ALA A 600 -22.02 23.16 -5.21
CA ALA A 600 -22.81 23.22 -4.00
C ALA A 600 -24.02 24.16 -4.16
N VAL A 601 -25.13 23.76 -3.57
CA VAL A 601 -26.28 24.65 -3.37
C VAL A 601 -26.22 25.20 -1.95
N ALA A 602 -25.68 26.42 -1.83
CA ALA A 602 -25.58 27.12 -0.57
C ALA A 602 -26.60 28.24 -0.48
N SER A 603 -27.22 28.38 0.67
CA SER A 603 -28.19 29.44 0.96
C SER A 603 -27.97 30.01 2.35
N GLN A 604 -28.50 31.22 2.59
CA GLN A 604 -28.24 31.99 3.81
C GLN A 604 -26.72 32.34 3.91
N GLY A 605 -26.31 32.86 5.00
CA GLY A 605 -24.90 33.21 5.23
C GLY A 605 -24.67 34.72 5.19
N SER A 606 -23.44 35.09 5.48
CA SER A 606 -22.96 36.46 5.49
C SER A 606 -21.71 36.59 4.64
N ASP A 607 -21.63 37.65 3.88
CA ASP A 607 -20.46 37.93 3.03
C ASP A 607 -19.21 38.12 3.90
N VAL A 608 -18.12 37.52 3.44
CA VAL A 608 -16.79 37.63 4.02
C VAL A 608 -15.93 38.49 3.12
N ALA A 609 -15.42 39.59 3.68
CA ALA A 609 -14.56 40.52 2.95
C ALA A 609 -13.23 39.84 2.59
N LEU A 610 -12.88 39.88 1.32
CA LEU A 610 -11.62 39.41 0.78
C LEU A 610 -10.74 40.60 0.35
N SER A 611 -9.47 40.55 0.69
CA SER A 611 -8.44 41.46 0.18
C SER A 611 -7.50 40.73 -0.78
N ILE A 612 -7.10 41.40 -1.86
CA ILE A 612 -6.16 40.83 -2.84
C ILE A 612 -4.77 40.84 -2.23
N ILE A 613 -4.07 39.73 -2.34
CA ILE A 613 -2.64 39.63 -2.08
C ILE A 613 -1.91 39.87 -3.39
N SER A 614 -1.27 41.04 -3.53
CA SER A 614 -0.35 41.27 -4.64
C SER A 614 0.97 40.56 -4.34
N GLY A 615 1.37 39.63 -5.19
CA GLY A 615 2.70 39.04 -5.16
C GLY A 615 3.74 40.13 -5.30
N SER A 616 4.45 40.49 -4.21
CA SER A 616 5.55 41.46 -4.29
C SER A 616 6.82 40.75 -4.71
N GLY A 617 7.06 40.67 -6.02
CA GLY A 617 8.40 40.55 -6.52
C GLY A 617 9.15 41.84 -6.22
N SER A 618 9.81 41.98 -5.07
CA SER A 618 10.74 43.07 -4.80
C SER A 618 12.05 42.77 -5.50
N GLY A 619 12.26 43.44 -6.64
CA GLY A 619 13.44 43.32 -7.44
C GLY A 619 14.69 43.92 -6.81
N GLY A 620 15.78 43.21 -6.91
CA GLY A 620 17.14 43.76 -7.02
C GLY A 620 17.63 43.47 -8.42
N GLY A 621 17.91 44.55 -9.18
CA GLY A 621 18.14 44.51 -10.62
C GLY A 621 19.33 43.66 -11.05
N GLY A 622 19.17 43.06 -12.20
CA GLY A 622 20.20 42.37 -12.97
C GLY A 622 19.58 41.49 -14.04
N ASP A 623 19.42 42.12 -15.19
CA ASP A 623 19.27 41.55 -16.55
C ASP A 623 18.19 40.48 -16.78
N THR A 624 17.10 40.93 -17.33
CA THR A 624 15.93 40.19 -17.73
C THR A 624 16.08 39.57 -19.11
N THR A 625 15.97 38.25 -19.18
CA THR A 625 15.15 37.64 -20.25
C THR A 625 14.15 36.72 -19.58
N ALA A 626 13.08 37.31 -19.09
CA ALA A 626 11.89 36.55 -18.69
C ALA A 626 11.26 35.99 -19.98
N ILE A 627 11.37 34.67 -20.14
CA ILE A 627 10.49 33.94 -21.03
C ILE A 627 9.16 33.85 -20.28
N THR A 628 8.18 34.61 -20.77
CA THR A 628 6.81 34.56 -20.27
C THR A 628 6.19 33.21 -20.62
N ASP A 629 5.57 32.58 -19.64
CA ASP A 629 4.88 31.26 -19.71
C ASP A 629 3.63 31.25 -20.64
N ASN A 630 3.53 32.16 -21.57
CA ASN A 630 2.41 32.25 -22.52
C ASN A 630 2.55 31.33 -23.75
N ASP A 631 3.65 30.55 -23.85
CA ASP A 631 3.89 29.72 -25.03
C ASP A 631 3.48 28.25 -24.88
N MET A 632 2.93 27.83 -23.70
CA MET A 632 2.52 26.44 -23.50
C MET A 632 1.07 26.11 -23.92
N GLU A 633 0.19 27.07 -24.07
CA GLU A 633 -1.19 26.83 -24.49
C GLU A 633 -1.35 26.35 -25.94
N ASP A 634 -0.32 26.47 -26.79
CA ASP A 634 -0.42 26.13 -28.19
C ASP A 634 0.25 24.80 -28.60
N ILE A 635 1.06 24.16 -27.74
CA ILE A 635 1.70 22.88 -28.09
C ILE A 635 0.75 21.72 -27.81
N LYS A 636 0.25 21.10 -28.88
CA LYS A 636 -0.57 19.90 -28.81
C LYS A 636 0.21 18.69 -29.32
N ILE A 637 0.33 17.68 -28.47
CA ILE A 637 1.00 16.42 -28.83
C ILE A 637 -0.05 15.31 -28.92
N ARG A 638 -0.10 14.64 -30.07
CA ARG A 638 -1.04 13.55 -30.33
C ARG A 638 -0.39 12.43 -31.16
N SER A 639 -0.92 11.23 -31.06
CA SER A 639 -0.49 10.09 -31.86
C SER A 639 -1.50 9.81 -32.98
N ILE A 640 -1.01 9.67 -34.22
CA ILE A 640 -1.83 9.29 -35.38
C ILE A 640 -1.07 8.24 -36.19
N ASN A 641 -1.68 7.08 -36.42
CA ASN A 641 -1.12 6.00 -37.25
C ASN A 641 0.33 5.57 -36.91
N GLY A 642 0.68 5.57 -35.63
CA GLY A 642 2.02 5.18 -35.18
C GLY A 642 3.10 6.26 -35.40
N GLU A 643 2.69 7.52 -35.54
CA GLU A 643 3.55 8.69 -35.49
C GLU A 643 3.05 9.67 -34.43
N ILE A 644 3.97 10.38 -33.78
CA ILE A 644 3.66 11.44 -32.81
C ILE A 644 3.74 12.79 -33.53
N ILE A 645 2.66 13.53 -33.50
CA ILE A 645 2.50 14.84 -34.13
C ILE A 645 2.53 15.89 -33.02
N VAL A 646 3.40 16.89 -33.20
CA VAL A 646 3.50 18.07 -32.34
C VAL A 646 3.01 19.27 -33.15
N GLU A 647 1.96 19.93 -32.69
CA GLU A 647 1.38 21.15 -33.29
C GLU A 647 1.64 22.34 -32.36
N GLY A 648 1.76 23.54 -32.93
CA GLY A 648 1.95 24.77 -32.14
C GLY A 648 3.43 25.13 -31.89
N CYS A 649 4.37 24.42 -32.49
CA CYS A 649 5.80 24.75 -32.38
C CYS A 649 6.52 24.61 -33.72
N ASP A 650 6.63 25.70 -34.45
CA ASP A 650 7.37 25.78 -35.71
C ASP A 650 8.89 25.85 -35.42
N ASN A 651 9.64 24.80 -35.79
CA ASN A 651 11.10 24.65 -35.62
C ASN A 651 11.59 24.19 -34.23
N CYS A 652 10.75 23.60 -33.39
CA CYS A 652 11.21 22.96 -32.15
C CYS A 652 11.92 21.64 -32.43
N GLU A 653 12.98 21.37 -31.68
CA GLU A 653 13.59 20.04 -31.66
C GLU A 653 12.66 19.08 -30.87
N VAL A 654 12.15 18.04 -31.53
CA VAL A 654 11.32 17.02 -30.92
C VAL A 654 12.15 15.77 -30.71
N ASN A 655 12.27 15.34 -29.47
CA ASN A 655 12.94 14.12 -29.07
C ASN A 655 11.93 13.15 -28.48
N ILE A 656 11.90 11.91 -28.95
CA ILE A 656 11.00 10.85 -28.49
C ILE A 656 11.83 9.75 -27.88
N PHE A 657 11.42 9.30 -26.69
CA PHE A 657 12.07 8.24 -25.94
C PHE A 657 11.07 7.13 -25.63
N ASP A 658 11.53 5.90 -25.62
CA ASP A 658 10.77 4.78 -25.06
C ASP A 658 10.80 4.80 -23.52
N VAL A 659 10.07 3.91 -22.89
CA VAL A 659 10.00 3.81 -21.41
C VAL A 659 11.34 3.45 -20.75
N GLU A 660 12.30 2.96 -21.53
CA GLU A 660 13.66 2.65 -21.07
C GLU A 660 14.62 3.87 -21.25
N GLY A 661 14.09 5.01 -21.69
CA GLY A 661 14.86 6.23 -21.89
C GLY A 661 15.71 6.24 -23.19
N ARG A 662 15.53 5.28 -24.08
CA ARG A 662 16.24 5.25 -25.38
C ARG A 662 15.53 6.15 -26.38
N ARG A 663 16.30 6.98 -27.08
CA ARG A 663 15.75 7.83 -28.17
C ARG A 663 15.29 6.94 -29.32
N VAL A 664 14.06 7.13 -29.76
CA VAL A 664 13.43 6.39 -30.87
C VAL A 664 13.07 7.31 -32.02
N ASN A 665 12.99 6.75 -33.23
CA ASN A 665 12.59 7.51 -34.39
C ASN A 665 11.05 7.59 -34.49
N ASN A 666 10.53 8.77 -34.84
CA ASN A 666 9.08 9.03 -34.96
C ASN A 666 8.44 8.39 -36.21
N SER A 667 8.92 7.26 -36.66
CA SER A 667 8.34 6.57 -37.79
C SER A 667 7.99 5.14 -37.40
N ASN A 668 6.74 4.75 -37.64
CA ASN A 668 6.26 3.41 -37.35
C ASN A 668 6.43 2.94 -35.88
N LEU A 669 6.19 3.82 -34.93
CA LEU A 669 6.20 3.48 -33.51
C LEU A 669 5.23 2.32 -33.24
N LYS A 670 5.62 1.37 -32.41
CA LYS A 670 4.73 0.28 -31.94
C LYS A 670 3.70 0.86 -30.97
N SER A 671 2.59 0.15 -30.78
CA SER A 671 1.68 0.47 -29.68
C SER A 671 2.45 0.42 -28.35
N GLY A 672 2.36 1.49 -27.57
CA GLY A 672 3.13 1.62 -26.34
C GLY A 672 3.14 3.06 -25.81
N VAL A 673 3.86 3.25 -24.71
CA VAL A 673 4.06 4.55 -24.07
C VAL A 673 5.39 5.14 -24.49
N TYR A 674 5.38 6.45 -24.81
CA TYR A 674 6.57 7.20 -25.20
C TYR A 674 6.64 8.51 -24.44
N ILE A 675 7.85 8.98 -24.17
CA ILE A 675 8.11 10.30 -23.60
C ILE A 675 8.54 11.24 -24.74
N VAL A 676 7.80 12.30 -24.95
CA VAL A 676 8.06 13.30 -25.99
C VAL A 676 8.59 14.57 -25.35
N LYS A 677 9.80 14.97 -25.72
CA LYS A 677 10.42 16.21 -25.28
C LYS A 677 10.49 17.17 -26.46
N VAL A 678 9.90 18.36 -26.32
CA VAL A 678 9.86 19.42 -27.32
C VAL A 678 10.73 20.57 -26.84
N GLY A 679 11.87 20.82 -27.50
CA GLY A 679 12.81 21.86 -27.10
C GLY A 679 13.27 21.71 -25.64
N ASN A 680 13.13 22.77 -24.87
CA ASN A 680 13.48 22.82 -23.45
C ASN A 680 12.29 22.47 -22.51
N TYR A 681 11.12 22.15 -23.07
CA TYR A 681 9.96 21.81 -22.28
C TYR A 681 10.09 20.44 -21.59
N PRO A 682 9.41 20.21 -20.46
CA PRO A 682 9.37 18.90 -19.79
C PRO A 682 8.85 17.81 -20.72
N GLY A 683 9.36 16.59 -20.59
CA GLY A 683 8.89 15.46 -21.38
C GLY A 683 7.43 15.12 -21.09
N GLN A 684 6.60 14.97 -22.12
CA GLN A 684 5.20 14.59 -22.02
C GLN A 684 5.00 13.13 -22.40
N LYS A 685 4.17 12.42 -21.64
CA LYS A 685 3.80 11.02 -21.89
C LYS A 685 2.77 10.95 -23.01
N VAL A 686 3.04 10.17 -24.05
CA VAL A 686 2.14 9.96 -25.18
C VAL A 686 1.90 8.47 -25.37
N VAL A 687 0.64 8.06 -25.48
CA VAL A 687 0.27 6.68 -25.78
C VAL A 687 0.06 6.55 -27.29
N VAL A 688 0.83 5.67 -27.92
CA VAL A 688 0.66 5.29 -29.33
C VAL A 688 -0.21 4.04 -29.38
N ILE A 689 -1.35 4.13 -30.06
CA ILE A 689 -2.23 2.99 -30.33
C ILE A 689 -2.26 2.79 -31.84
N ARG A 690 -2.02 1.56 -32.29
CA ARG A 690 -2.12 1.15 -33.70
C ARG A 690 -3.38 0.34 -33.95
#